data_8d42bbd23020bb8ddd0dddc66a3a7714
#
_entry.id   8d42bbd23020bb8ddd0dddc66a3a7714
#
_cell.length_a   1.000
_cell.length_b   1.000
_cell.length_c   1.000
_cell.angle_alpha   90.00
_cell.angle_beta   90.00
_cell.angle_gamma   90.00
#
_symmetry.space_group_name_H-M   'P 1'
#
loop_
_entity.id
_entity.type
_entity.pdbx_description
1 polymer ?
#
loop_
_entity_poly.entity_id
_entity_poly.type
_entity_poly.pdbx_seq_one_letter_code
_entity_poly.pdbx_strand_id
1 'polypeptide(L)'
;MTPSCKPSMTTLAVAVASAVLVLSSQAGAADLNLKDGVLFFGQGSAPTLDLTDRKTINDEGDNYRNLIYGFGNGSALTTTLTGTTLNLTKGNFDPDNTGKWMSIAIQARAGSTINVGTQDKRFSEINIQNHADTSLAVGVFAFRGFTDESALKDSHVNINSDVVDIDVSSKNYWAYGLYTYNNSTDQNIADGERSSIDIKAKKIRINASSGVEGQSVGIISWSQAKVNLEADDIFVKAYRVINTRGNSSVKVNADGRRNAVVRLEGDIAFEYANASGTGVDSQVDIRLMNAESYWVGNSAVTGDSTTDQSKLKVENFSLTLADEARWTSTESSFVNNLTLNNGVLDVSGEDNTLKVDNLQGTSGNVRLGARMVEGRAVANKVEVGSVAAEVKGLDVSFDGVTSDEVETPEEVADLMKNSVTIGSGKSEDFKQTGTVEEGAINGSVSVETDAKGEIVSSTTAENTKLEDFKEVTSVSFVQWRNEVNHLTRRMGDLRSSESGVGAWARVQGGESKVKDSSVEFDTTSVQVGADARVEDWIVGSALSYNDSSIDLANGDGDGESWSLAVYASRFFDSGAFIDLTGRYGYLKNEFTSKDMGVKTDNHAFALSAEVGHRFEVAKNAYVEPQVELAYGFIKGDNVTASNGVRVEQDDAQTLTGRVGLRFGADCPNDRGTVYGLVSYNYEFLGDIESRASLGDKSARMERSLDGGWFSYGIGAQANISKTWSAYGELERTSGGDVENPWRWSVGVRHVF
;
A
#
# COMPACT_ATOMS: atom_id res chain seq x y z
N MET A 1 24.83 -8.89 -45.83
CA MET A 1 24.88 -10.01 -46.75
C MET A 1 23.78 -10.96 -46.32
N THR A 2 22.64 -10.91 -47.00
CA THR A 2 21.49 -11.77 -46.76
C THR A 2 21.68 -13.07 -47.55
N PRO A 3 21.56 -14.25 -46.94
CA PRO A 3 21.39 -15.47 -47.75
C PRO A 3 19.90 -15.66 -48.09
N SER A 4 19.59 -15.50 -49.37
CA SER A 4 18.31 -15.96 -49.93
C SER A 4 18.28 -17.48 -49.94
N CYS A 5 17.40 -18.09 -49.14
CA CYS A 5 17.08 -19.48 -49.24
C CYS A 5 15.60 -19.60 -49.66
N LYS A 6 15.39 -19.85 -50.97
CA LYS A 6 14.08 -20.26 -51.51
C LYS A 6 13.92 -21.77 -51.29
N PRO A 7 12.95 -22.27 -50.54
CA PRO A 7 12.58 -23.67 -50.63
C PRO A 7 11.65 -23.86 -51.83
N SER A 8 11.91 -24.86 -52.66
CA SER A 8 11.11 -25.18 -53.82
C SER A 8 9.72 -25.68 -53.43
N MET A 9 8.69 -25.17 -54.13
CA MET A 9 7.26 -25.43 -53.86
C MET A 9 6.80 -26.90 -54.01
N THR A 10 7.62 -27.80 -54.46
CA THR A 10 7.20 -29.18 -54.76
C THR A 10 7.22 -30.11 -53.55
N THR A 11 7.93 -29.79 -52.51
CA THR A 11 7.99 -30.67 -51.32
C THR A 11 6.94 -30.31 -50.25
N LEU A 12 6.37 -29.09 -50.31
CA LEU A 12 5.33 -28.67 -49.35
C LEU A 12 3.94 -29.19 -49.71
N ALA A 13 3.69 -29.50 -50.99
CA ALA A 13 2.38 -29.97 -51.47
C ALA A 13 2.09 -31.44 -51.12
N VAL A 14 3.12 -32.24 -50.85
CA VAL A 14 2.94 -33.70 -50.58
C VAL A 14 2.76 -33.96 -49.06
N ALA A 15 3.27 -33.11 -48.21
CA ALA A 15 3.09 -33.27 -46.74
C ALA A 15 1.75 -32.76 -46.23
N VAL A 16 1.04 -31.90 -47.00
CA VAL A 16 -0.27 -31.35 -46.64
C VAL A 16 -1.44 -32.25 -47.06
N ALA A 17 -1.21 -33.21 -47.92
CA ALA A 17 -2.29 -34.04 -48.50
C ALA A 17 -2.71 -35.25 -47.65
N SER A 18 -2.10 -35.49 -46.49
CA SER A 18 -2.30 -36.78 -45.78
C SER A 18 -3.06 -36.69 -44.45
N ALA A 19 -3.62 -35.55 -44.03
CA ALA A 19 -4.40 -35.50 -42.80
C ALA A 19 -5.53 -34.47 -42.84
N VAL A 20 -6.44 -34.59 -43.83
CA VAL A 20 -7.73 -33.88 -43.75
C VAL A 20 -8.75 -34.83 -43.15
N LEU A 21 -9.01 -34.73 -41.88
CA LEU A 21 -10.18 -35.32 -41.27
C LEU A 21 -11.38 -34.39 -41.47
N VAL A 22 -12.21 -34.67 -42.49
CA VAL A 22 -13.54 -34.10 -42.62
C VAL A 22 -14.41 -34.72 -41.52
N LEU A 23 -14.59 -34.03 -40.40
CA LEU A 23 -15.53 -34.44 -39.38
C LEU A 23 -16.94 -34.05 -39.78
N SER A 24 -17.70 -35.04 -40.34
CA SER A 24 -19.15 -34.97 -40.39
C SER A 24 -19.72 -34.93 -38.93
N SER A 25 -20.77 -34.15 -38.74
CA SER A 25 -21.53 -34.03 -37.51
C SER A 25 -21.93 -35.39 -36.93
N GLN A 26 -21.36 -35.79 -35.85
CA GLN A 26 -21.74 -36.73 -34.79
C GLN A 26 -20.56 -37.57 -34.32
N ALA A 27 -19.93 -37.15 -33.22
CA ALA A 27 -19.16 -38.07 -32.41
C ALA A 27 -19.09 -37.49 -30.97
N GLY A 28 -19.42 -38.32 -30.01
CA GLY A 28 -19.50 -37.99 -28.60
C GLY A 28 -18.16 -37.62 -27.95
N ALA A 29 -18.26 -37.10 -26.77
CA ALA A 29 -17.17 -36.56 -25.94
C ALA A 29 -15.96 -37.48 -25.87
N ALA A 30 -14.91 -37.14 -26.60
CA ALA A 30 -13.56 -37.67 -26.40
C ALA A 30 -12.58 -36.48 -26.46
N ASP A 31 -11.64 -36.42 -25.54
CA ASP A 31 -10.49 -35.52 -25.63
C ASP A 31 -9.84 -35.75 -27.01
N LEU A 32 -9.83 -34.71 -27.83
CA LEU A 32 -9.07 -34.74 -29.08
C LEU A 32 -7.58 -34.65 -28.73
N ASN A 33 -7.02 -35.79 -28.38
CA ASN A 33 -5.58 -35.96 -28.35
C ASN A 33 -5.16 -36.08 -29.82
N LEU A 34 -4.82 -34.94 -30.42
CA LEU A 34 -4.40 -34.89 -31.84
C LEU A 34 -2.98 -35.43 -31.95
N LYS A 35 -2.85 -36.76 -31.88
CA LYS A 35 -1.59 -37.42 -32.29
C LYS A 35 -1.25 -37.16 -33.77
N ASP A 36 -2.25 -36.76 -34.58
CA ASP A 36 -2.13 -36.59 -36.04
C ASP A 36 -2.96 -35.42 -36.58
N GLY A 37 -3.11 -34.25 -35.88
CA GLY A 37 -3.92 -33.25 -36.55
C GLY A 37 -4.10 -31.86 -35.96
N VAL A 38 -3.87 -30.97 -36.84
CA VAL A 38 -4.27 -29.57 -36.85
C VAL A 38 -5.77 -29.52 -37.16
N LEU A 39 -6.55 -28.70 -36.43
CA LEU A 39 -7.85 -28.28 -36.94
C LEU A 39 -7.60 -27.36 -38.13
N PHE A 40 -7.58 -27.91 -39.33
CA PHE A 40 -7.31 -27.20 -40.58
C PHE A 40 -8.61 -26.82 -41.27
N PHE A 41 -8.74 -25.54 -41.61
CA PHE A 41 -9.84 -25.00 -42.39
C PHE A 41 -9.30 -24.46 -43.72
N GLY A 42 -9.70 -25.04 -44.82
CA GLY A 42 -9.28 -24.67 -46.18
C GLY A 42 -10.45 -24.24 -47.08
N GLN A 43 -10.16 -23.94 -48.36
CA GLN A 43 -11.13 -23.43 -49.34
C GLN A 43 -12.39 -24.30 -49.47
N GLY A 44 -13.56 -23.65 -49.52
CA GLY A 44 -14.83 -24.26 -49.90
C GLY A 44 -15.72 -24.67 -48.73
N SER A 45 -15.29 -24.56 -47.55
CA SER A 45 -16.11 -24.80 -46.36
C SER A 45 -16.07 -23.64 -45.40
N ALA A 46 -17.21 -23.14 -45.01
CA ALA A 46 -17.36 -22.29 -43.84
C ALA A 46 -18.01 -23.09 -42.71
N PRO A 47 -17.31 -24.07 -42.10
CA PRO A 47 -17.93 -24.89 -41.08
C PRO A 47 -18.05 -24.08 -39.78
N THR A 48 -19.24 -24.12 -39.20
CA THR A 48 -19.35 -23.85 -37.76
C THR A 48 -19.02 -25.17 -37.07
N LEU A 49 -17.97 -25.17 -36.24
CA LEU A 49 -17.58 -26.33 -35.46
C LEU A 49 -18.04 -26.16 -34.04
N ASP A 50 -18.91 -27.03 -33.55
CA ASP A 50 -19.35 -27.07 -32.18
C ASP A 50 -18.37 -27.91 -31.34
N LEU A 51 -17.73 -27.28 -30.35
CA LEU A 51 -16.78 -27.89 -29.43
C LEU A 51 -17.39 -28.06 -28.02
N THR A 52 -18.70 -28.03 -27.87
CA THR A 52 -19.37 -28.15 -26.57
C THR A 52 -18.97 -29.41 -25.81
N ASP A 53 -18.81 -30.52 -26.52
CA ASP A 53 -18.39 -31.82 -25.97
C ASP A 53 -16.86 -32.04 -26.03
N ARG A 54 -16.08 -31.06 -26.48
CA ARG A 54 -14.65 -31.17 -26.74
C ARG A 54 -13.90 -30.02 -26.10
N LYS A 55 -13.29 -30.29 -24.97
CA LYS A 55 -12.69 -29.23 -24.15
C LYS A 55 -11.20 -29.01 -24.37
N THR A 56 -10.48 -29.95 -24.95
CA THR A 56 -9.01 -29.90 -25.02
C THR A 56 -8.48 -30.30 -26.40
N ILE A 57 -7.56 -29.47 -26.92
CA ILE A 57 -6.73 -29.78 -28.11
C ILE A 57 -5.28 -29.70 -27.65
N ASN A 58 -4.56 -30.80 -27.70
CA ASN A 58 -3.22 -30.95 -27.18
C ASN A 58 -2.26 -31.48 -28.23
N ASP A 59 -1.11 -30.81 -28.43
CA ASP A 59 0.03 -31.32 -29.20
C ASP A 59 1.31 -30.94 -28.43
N GLU A 60 1.69 -31.77 -27.48
CA GLU A 60 2.94 -31.61 -26.73
C GLU A 60 4.17 -32.10 -27.53
N GLY A 61 3.93 -32.69 -28.69
CA GLY A 61 4.99 -33.22 -29.57
C GLY A 61 5.40 -32.23 -30.67
N ASP A 62 6.51 -32.54 -31.34
CA ASP A 62 7.12 -31.74 -32.41
C ASP A 62 6.45 -31.90 -33.78
N ASN A 63 5.23 -32.44 -33.85
CA ASN A 63 4.65 -32.92 -35.12
C ASN A 63 3.99 -31.81 -35.94
N TYR A 64 3.39 -30.81 -35.32
CA TYR A 64 2.63 -29.78 -36.03
C TYR A 64 2.97 -28.37 -35.61
N ARG A 65 2.97 -27.46 -36.58
CA ARG A 65 3.23 -26.02 -36.34
C ARG A 65 2.09 -25.32 -35.61
N ASN A 66 0.84 -25.72 -35.90
CA ASN A 66 -0.36 -25.04 -35.41
C ASN A 66 -1.32 -26.04 -34.76
N LEU A 67 -2.14 -25.61 -33.77
CA LEU A 67 -3.29 -26.40 -33.29
C LEU A 67 -4.57 -26.08 -34.05
N ILE A 68 -4.84 -24.76 -34.27
CA ILE A 68 -5.97 -24.28 -35.06
C ILE A 68 -5.41 -23.45 -36.20
N TYR A 69 -5.71 -23.83 -37.45
CA TYR A 69 -5.16 -23.18 -38.63
C TYR A 69 -6.22 -22.92 -39.70
N GLY A 70 -6.47 -21.62 -40.00
CA GLY A 70 -7.28 -21.19 -41.12
C GLY A 70 -6.42 -20.69 -42.28
N PHE A 71 -6.65 -21.19 -43.49
CA PHE A 71 -5.92 -20.79 -44.70
C PHE A 71 -6.88 -20.47 -45.86
N GLY A 72 -7.07 -19.19 -46.15
CA GLY A 72 -7.98 -18.72 -47.21
C GLY A 72 -7.41 -18.84 -48.62
N ASN A 73 -6.10 -19.03 -48.81
CA ASN A 73 -5.42 -19.06 -50.09
C ASN A 73 -5.81 -17.90 -51.03
N GLY A 74 -5.85 -16.66 -50.48
CA GLY A 74 -6.26 -15.46 -51.22
C GLY A 74 -7.77 -15.26 -51.37
N SER A 75 -8.59 -16.19 -50.88
CA SER A 75 -10.05 -16.05 -50.82
C SER A 75 -10.56 -15.87 -49.41
N ALA A 76 -11.66 -15.17 -49.21
CA ALA A 76 -12.26 -15.04 -47.92
C ALA A 76 -12.77 -16.39 -47.38
N LEU A 77 -12.27 -16.82 -46.25
CA LEU A 77 -12.70 -18.02 -45.55
C LEU A 77 -13.09 -17.63 -44.11
N THR A 78 -14.30 -17.93 -43.69
CA THR A 78 -14.73 -17.72 -42.32
C THR A 78 -15.05 -19.03 -41.64
N THR A 79 -14.45 -19.25 -40.47
CA THR A 79 -14.72 -20.38 -39.59
C THR A 79 -15.15 -19.92 -38.24
N THR A 80 -16.18 -20.50 -37.67
CA THR A 80 -16.68 -20.16 -36.34
C THR A 80 -16.61 -21.38 -35.42
N LEU A 81 -15.93 -21.25 -34.31
CA LEU A 81 -15.86 -22.24 -33.23
C LEU A 81 -16.85 -21.83 -32.14
N THR A 82 -17.66 -22.79 -31.69
CA THR A 82 -18.59 -22.59 -30.57
C THR A 82 -18.37 -23.68 -29.55
N GLY A 83 -18.59 -23.38 -28.27
CA GLY A 83 -18.41 -24.31 -27.17
C GLY A 83 -18.49 -23.65 -25.81
N THR A 84 -18.21 -24.39 -24.76
CA THR A 84 -18.19 -23.89 -23.37
C THR A 84 -16.79 -23.58 -22.88
N THR A 85 -15.87 -24.49 -23.05
CA THR A 85 -14.45 -24.33 -22.63
C THR A 85 -13.55 -24.81 -23.76
N LEU A 86 -12.45 -24.09 -24.01
CA LEU A 86 -11.44 -24.47 -25.00
C LEU A 86 -10.05 -24.37 -24.35
N ASN A 87 -9.42 -25.53 -24.19
CA ASN A 87 -8.05 -25.64 -23.72
C ASN A 87 -7.13 -26.02 -24.88
N LEU A 88 -6.14 -25.19 -25.15
CA LEU A 88 -5.14 -25.40 -26.19
C LEU A 88 -3.78 -25.56 -25.51
N THR A 89 -3.16 -26.73 -25.63
CA THR A 89 -1.81 -26.97 -25.10
C THR A 89 -0.88 -27.31 -26.27
N LYS A 90 0.15 -26.50 -26.44
CA LYS A 90 1.14 -26.63 -27.50
C LYS A 90 2.54 -26.69 -26.91
N GLY A 91 3.33 -27.63 -27.41
CA GLY A 91 4.75 -27.74 -27.11
C GLY A 91 5.66 -27.17 -28.21
N ASN A 92 6.88 -27.66 -28.25
CA ASN A 92 7.88 -27.26 -29.22
C ASN A 92 7.49 -27.67 -30.65
N PHE A 93 7.95 -26.91 -31.64
CA PHE A 93 7.90 -27.28 -33.04
C PHE A 93 9.19 -26.87 -33.73
N ASP A 94 10.16 -27.75 -33.76
CA ASP A 94 11.46 -27.53 -34.38
C ASP A 94 12.01 -28.84 -34.97
N PRO A 95 11.44 -29.27 -36.11
CA PRO A 95 11.69 -30.59 -36.69
C PRO A 95 13.15 -30.82 -37.11
N ASP A 96 13.91 -29.78 -37.30
CA ASP A 96 15.31 -29.81 -37.70
C ASP A 96 16.26 -29.26 -36.63
N ASN A 97 15.75 -28.98 -35.42
CA ASN A 97 16.47 -28.47 -34.27
C ASN A 97 17.33 -27.21 -34.58
N THR A 98 16.79 -26.32 -35.42
CA THR A 98 17.50 -25.11 -35.87
C THR A 98 17.11 -23.85 -35.14
N GLY A 99 16.08 -23.89 -34.30
CA GLY A 99 15.51 -22.73 -33.62
C GLY A 99 14.81 -21.71 -34.53
N LYS A 100 14.52 -22.08 -35.77
CA LYS A 100 13.96 -21.18 -36.80
C LYS A 100 12.46 -21.30 -36.98
N TRP A 101 11.83 -22.24 -36.31
CA TRP A 101 10.43 -22.57 -36.49
C TRP A 101 9.53 -21.91 -35.47
N MET A 102 8.26 -21.75 -35.81
CA MET A 102 7.23 -21.16 -34.96
C MET A 102 6.29 -22.28 -34.48
N SER A 103 6.09 -22.34 -33.18
CA SER A 103 5.03 -23.11 -32.53
C SER A 103 3.85 -22.16 -32.27
N ILE A 104 2.65 -22.47 -32.81
CA ILE A 104 1.52 -21.54 -32.82
C ILE A 104 0.26 -22.24 -32.31
N ALA A 105 -0.48 -21.69 -31.38
CA ALA A 105 -1.74 -22.29 -30.95
C ALA A 105 -2.88 -21.97 -31.93
N ILE A 106 -3.15 -20.72 -32.27
CA ILE A 106 -4.19 -20.34 -33.24
C ILE A 106 -3.57 -19.48 -34.35
N GLN A 107 -3.77 -19.85 -35.61
CA GLN A 107 -3.33 -19.08 -36.77
C GLN A 107 -4.41 -18.87 -37.82
N ALA A 108 -4.71 -17.62 -38.16
CA ALA A 108 -5.41 -17.22 -39.35
C ALA A 108 -4.43 -16.71 -40.41
N ARG A 109 -4.53 -17.17 -41.68
CA ARG A 109 -3.60 -16.78 -42.72
C ARG A 109 -4.29 -16.63 -44.08
N ALA A 110 -3.78 -15.71 -44.89
CA ALA A 110 -4.09 -15.54 -46.32
C ALA A 110 -5.60 -15.43 -46.63
N GLY A 111 -6.30 -14.53 -45.94
CA GLY A 111 -7.73 -14.27 -46.15
C GLY A 111 -8.66 -15.07 -45.25
N SER A 112 -8.14 -15.74 -44.23
CA SER A 112 -9.00 -16.48 -43.28
C SER A 112 -9.43 -15.64 -42.10
N THR A 113 -10.67 -15.87 -41.67
CA THR A 113 -11.23 -15.35 -40.40
C THR A 113 -11.58 -16.53 -39.50
N ILE A 114 -11.00 -16.54 -38.30
CA ILE A 114 -11.31 -17.51 -37.26
C ILE A 114 -12.07 -16.78 -36.14
N ASN A 115 -13.34 -17.15 -35.93
CA ASN A 115 -14.14 -16.71 -34.81
C ASN A 115 -14.12 -17.79 -33.72
N VAL A 116 -13.56 -17.48 -32.55
CA VAL A 116 -13.59 -18.35 -31.38
C VAL A 116 -14.66 -17.80 -30.44
N GLY A 117 -15.86 -18.33 -30.53
CA GLY A 117 -17.07 -17.76 -29.96
C GLY A 117 -17.61 -16.60 -30.77
N THR A 118 -18.88 -16.30 -30.56
CA THR A 118 -19.57 -15.13 -31.12
C THR A 118 -20.13 -14.28 -29.98
N GLN A 119 -20.65 -13.11 -30.28
CA GLN A 119 -21.27 -12.27 -29.27
C GLN A 119 -22.44 -12.96 -28.56
N ASP A 120 -23.21 -13.78 -29.31
CA ASP A 120 -24.37 -14.50 -28.75
C ASP A 120 -24.00 -15.89 -28.17
N LYS A 121 -22.88 -16.46 -28.58
CA LYS A 121 -22.38 -17.79 -28.14
C LYS A 121 -20.91 -17.66 -27.72
N ARG A 122 -20.70 -17.09 -26.55
CA ARG A 122 -19.37 -16.92 -25.97
C ARG A 122 -18.89 -18.22 -25.32
N PHE A 123 -17.60 -18.44 -25.35
CA PHE A 123 -17.01 -19.45 -24.48
C PHE A 123 -17.05 -18.95 -23.03
N SER A 124 -17.20 -19.85 -22.07
CA SER A 124 -16.99 -19.51 -20.66
C SER A 124 -15.50 -19.28 -20.37
N GLU A 125 -14.65 -20.07 -21.06
CA GLU A 125 -13.21 -20.02 -20.84
C GLU A 125 -12.43 -20.50 -22.06
N ILE A 126 -11.35 -19.77 -22.37
CA ILE A 126 -10.37 -20.14 -23.41
C ILE A 126 -8.99 -20.07 -22.77
N ASN A 127 -8.31 -21.21 -22.69
CA ASN A 127 -6.95 -21.34 -22.15
C ASN A 127 -5.99 -21.72 -23.27
N ILE A 128 -4.97 -20.93 -23.50
CA ILE A 128 -3.91 -21.15 -24.48
C ILE A 128 -2.58 -21.26 -23.73
N GLN A 129 -2.01 -22.46 -23.74
CA GLN A 129 -0.69 -22.73 -23.18
C GLN A 129 0.24 -23.16 -24.34
N ASN A 130 1.30 -22.40 -24.58
CA ASN A 130 2.30 -22.73 -25.58
C ASN A 130 3.71 -22.58 -24.98
N HIS A 131 4.30 -23.72 -24.65
CA HIS A 131 5.60 -23.80 -24.02
C HIS A 131 6.60 -24.49 -24.94
N ALA A 132 7.51 -23.70 -25.51
CA ALA A 132 8.50 -24.22 -26.45
C ALA A 132 9.92 -24.21 -25.84
N ASP A 133 10.76 -25.15 -26.24
CA ASP A 133 12.17 -25.18 -25.83
C ASP A 133 13.07 -24.42 -26.81
N THR A 134 12.94 -24.70 -28.11
CA THR A 134 13.84 -24.15 -29.14
C THR A 134 13.14 -23.35 -30.23
N SER A 135 11.81 -23.40 -30.31
CA SER A 135 11.04 -22.64 -31.31
C SER A 135 10.48 -21.33 -30.74
N LEU A 136 10.14 -20.41 -31.64
CA LEU A 136 9.33 -19.24 -31.31
C LEU A 136 7.93 -19.70 -30.87
N ALA A 137 7.54 -19.41 -29.64
CA ALA A 137 6.19 -19.70 -29.12
C ALA A 137 5.23 -18.56 -29.46
N VAL A 138 4.06 -18.85 -30.02
CA VAL A 138 3.01 -17.87 -30.33
C VAL A 138 1.65 -18.36 -29.83
N GLY A 139 0.94 -17.53 -29.07
CA GLY A 139 -0.44 -17.85 -28.66
C GLY A 139 -1.41 -17.72 -29.84
N VAL A 140 -1.62 -16.50 -30.33
CA VAL A 140 -2.56 -16.21 -31.42
C VAL A 140 -1.84 -15.41 -32.52
N PHE A 141 -2.02 -15.86 -33.80
CA PHE A 141 -1.37 -15.21 -34.93
C PHE A 141 -2.36 -14.91 -36.07
N ALA A 142 -2.42 -13.66 -36.50
CA ALA A 142 -3.14 -13.26 -37.71
C ALA A 142 -2.14 -12.73 -38.76
N PHE A 143 -2.07 -13.40 -39.92
CA PHE A 143 -1.04 -13.16 -40.92
C PHE A 143 -1.60 -13.06 -42.32
N ARG A 144 -1.36 -11.97 -43.05
CA ARG A 144 -1.82 -11.75 -44.42
C ARG A 144 -1.21 -12.76 -45.42
N GLY A 145 0.06 -13.12 -45.28
CA GLY A 145 0.77 -14.05 -46.16
C GLY A 145 2.08 -13.48 -46.71
N PHE A 146 2.77 -14.19 -47.59
CA PHE A 146 4.02 -13.75 -48.18
C PHE A 146 3.79 -13.05 -49.53
N THR A 147 4.72 -12.15 -49.91
CA THR A 147 4.63 -11.13 -50.96
C THR A 147 4.43 -11.61 -52.39
N ASP A 148 4.55 -12.90 -52.71
CA ASP A 148 4.52 -13.40 -54.09
C ASP A 148 3.10 -13.76 -54.57
N GLU A 149 2.08 -13.58 -53.74
CA GLU A 149 0.70 -13.91 -54.09
C GLU A 149 -0.10 -12.60 -54.25
N SER A 150 -0.34 -12.23 -55.51
CA SER A 150 -1.00 -10.95 -55.90
C SER A 150 -2.47 -10.80 -55.48
N ALA A 151 -3.02 -11.69 -54.69
CA ALA A 151 -4.41 -11.72 -54.23
C ALA A 151 -4.58 -11.96 -52.71
N LEU A 152 -3.55 -11.71 -51.89
CA LEU A 152 -3.64 -11.97 -50.46
C LEU A 152 -4.62 -11.00 -49.78
N LYS A 153 -5.56 -11.58 -49.04
CA LYS A 153 -6.51 -10.85 -48.18
C LYS A 153 -6.08 -10.92 -46.74
N ASP A 154 -6.56 -9.94 -45.96
CA ASP A 154 -6.30 -9.84 -44.55
C ASP A 154 -6.90 -11.00 -43.76
N SER A 155 -6.27 -11.31 -42.66
CA SER A 155 -6.64 -12.42 -41.83
C SER A 155 -7.03 -11.96 -40.43
N HIS A 156 -8.07 -12.57 -39.88
CA HIS A 156 -8.65 -12.11 -38.63
C HIS A 156 -8.81 -13.26 -37.62
N VAL A 157 -8.52 -12.98 -36.36
CA VAL A 157 -8.88 -13.85 -35.25
C VAL A 157 -9.74 -13.02 -34.27
N ASN A 158 -11.01 -13.45 -34.14
CA ASN A 158 -11.95 -12.80 -33.23
C ASN A 158 -12.24 -13.76 -32.07
N ILE A 159 -11.98 -13.35 -30.85
CA ILE A 159 -12.20 -14.15 -29.65
C ILE A 159 -13.29 -13.52 -28.80
N ASN A 160 -14.37 -14.26 -28.53
CA ASN A 160 -15.46 -13.88 -27.67
C ASN A 160 -15.61 -14.91 -26.54
N SER A 161 -15.23 -14.54 -25.33
CA SER A 161 -15.25 -15.44 -24.18
C SER A 161 -15.57 -14.68 -22.88
N ASP A 162 -15.90 -15.39 -21.83
CA ASP A 162 -15.91 -14.77 -20.50
C ASP A 162 -14.48 -14.65 -19.95
N VAL A 163 -13.66 -15.68 -20.12
CA VAL A 163 -12.24 -15.68 -19.73
C VAL A 163 -11.37 -16.07 -20.92
N VAL A 164 -10.28 -15.32 -21.12
CA VAL A 164 -9.22 -15.64 -22.08
C VAL A 164 -7.89 -15.62 -21.32
N ASP A 165 -7.25 -16.77 -21.20
CA ASP A 165 -5.92 -16.92 -20.58
C ASP A 165 -4.94 -17.43 -21.64
N ILE A 166 -3.89 -16.64 -21.89
CA ILE A 166 -2.84 -16.93 -22.87
C ILE A 166 -1.51 -16.92 -22.13
N ASP A 167 -0.92 -18.09 -21.96
CA ASP A 167 0.39 -18.30 -21.34
C ASP A 167 1.35 -18.91 -22.35
N VAL A 168 2.33 -18.11 -22.77
CA VAL A 168 3.33 -18.52 -23.75
C VAL A 168 4.74 -18.37 -23.22
N SER A 169 5.55 -19.38 -23.45
CA SER A 169 6.95 -19.32 -23.08
C SER A 169 7.87 -19.99 -24.09
N SER A 170 9.08 -19.50 -24.22
CA SER A 170 10.15 -20.16 -24.93
C SER A 170 11.43 -20.16 -24.09
N LYS A 171 12.05 -21.33 -23.95
CA LYS A 171 13.26 -21.45 -23.12
C LYS A 171 14.47 -20.79 -23.76
N ASN A 172 14.65 -20.94 -25.06
CA ASN A 172 15.85 -20.51 -25.77
C ASN A 172 15.56 -19.52 -26.90
N TYR A 173 14.33 -19.04 -27.04
CA TYR A 173 13.93 -18.19 -28.16
C TYR A 173 12.80 -17.20 -27.75
N TRP A 174 12.18 -16.54 -28.73
CA TRP A 174 11.11 -15.57 -28.52
C TRP A 174 9.79 -16.21 -28.07
N ALA A 175 9.02 -15.49 -27.29
CA ALA A 175 7.65 -15.82 -26.90
C ALA A 175 6.72 -14.64 -27.18
N TYR A 176 5.63 -14.87 -27.93
CA TYR A 176 4.65 -13.86 -28.32
C TYR A 176 3.25 -14.27 -27.89
N GLY A 177 2.57 -13.45 -27.08
CA GLY A 177 1.17 -13.69 -26.70
C GLY A 177 0.25 -13.56 -27.91
N LEU A 178 0.16 -12.36 -28.47
CA LEU A 178 -0.58 -12.04 -29.68
C LEU A 178 0.37 -11.51 -30.75
N TYR A 179 0.19 -11.97 -31.99
CA TYR A 179 1.01 -11.52 -33.10
C TYR A 179 0.14 -11.23 -34.33
N THR A 180 0.21 -9.99 -34.81
CA THR A 180 -0.42 -9.61 -36.09
C THR A 180 0.63 -9.07 -37.05
N TYR A 181 0.54 -9.49 -38.32
CA TYR A 181 1.50 -9.09 -39.33
C TYR A 181 0.90 -9.06 -40.75
N ASN A 182 0.99 -7.89 -41.39
CA ASN A 182 0.72 -7.73 -42.83
C ASN A 182 2.03 -7.68 -43.60
N ASN A 183 2.44 -8.72 -44.25
CA ASN A 183 3.64 -8.70 -45.10
C ASN A 183 3.34 -8.04 -46.44
N SER A 184 3.04 -6.76 -46.47
CA SER A 184 2.74 -5.98 -47.65
C SER A 184 3.78 -4.89 -47.84
N THR A 185 4.21 -4.71 -49.08
CA THR A 185 4.98 -3.54 -49.50
C THR A 185 4.08 -2.32 -49.80
N ASP A 186 2.77 -2.51 -49.83
CA ASP A 186 1.77 -1.49 -49.97
C ASP A 186 1.64 -0.68 -48.66
N GLN A 187 1.97 0.59 -48.64
CA GLN A 187 1.94 1.45 -47.48
C GLN A 187 0.53 1.98 -47.17
N ASN A 188 -0.50 1.67 -47.97
CA ASN A 188 -1.84 2.22 -47.85
C ASN A 188 -2.93 1.17 -47.89
N ILE A 189 -2.85 0.13 -47.05
CA ILE A 189 -3.95 -0.81 -46.87
C ILE A 189 -5.13 -0.06 -46.22
N ALA A 190 -6.31 -0.12 -46.85
CA ALA A 190 -7.52 0.48 -46.33
C ALA A 190 -7.84 -0.07 -44.91
N ASP A 191 -8.47 0.76 -44.06
CA ASP A 191 -8.66 0.44 -42.64
C ASP A 191 -9.49 -0.84 -42.39
N GLY A 192 -10.40 -1.20 -43.30
CA GLY A 192 -11.20 -2.44 -43.28
C GLY A 192 -10.47 -3.68 -43.80
N GLU A 193 -9.27 -3.54 -44.38
CA GLU A 193 -8.49 -4.59 -45.01
C GLU A 193 -7.21 -4.96 -44.25
N ARG A 194 -7.13 -4.64 -42.94
CA ARG A 194 -5.94 -4.88 -42.10
C ARG A 194 -6.12 -6.14 -41.25
N SER A 195 -5.17 -7.04 -41.29
CA SER A 195 -5.21 -8.24 -40.43
C SER A 195 -5.34 -7.83 -38.97
N SER A 196 -6.18 -8.55 -38.22
CA SER A 196 -6.47 -8.18 -36.83
C SER A 196 -6.59 -9.37 -35.87
N ILE A 197 -6.34 -9.05 -34.59
CA ILE A 197 -6.78 -9.88 -33.46
C ILE A 197 -7.66 -8.99 -32.58
N ASP A 198 -8.94 -9.40 -32.44
CA ASP A 198 -9.91 -8.72 -31.61
C ASP A 198 -10.37 -9.66 -30.50
N ILE A 199 -10.16 -9.26 -29.24
CA ILE A 199 -10.55 -10.05 -28.05
C ILE A 199 -11.56 -9.27 -27.23
N LYS A 200 -12.76 -9.86 -27.05
CA LYS A 200 -13.82 -9.34 -26.18
C LYS A 200 -14.15 -10.36 -25.09
N ALA A 201 -13.88 -9.97 -23.84
CA ALA A 201 -14.03 -10.87 -22.70
C ALA A 201 -14.56 -10.14 -21.46
N LYS A 202 -14.82 -10.87 -20.36
CA LYS A 202 -14.88 -10.29 -19.02
C LYS A 202 -13.46 -10.19 -18.44
N LYS A 203 -12.63 -11.21 -18.74
CA LYS A 203 -11.24 -11.26 -18.28
C LYS A 203 -10.30 -11.69 -19.39
N ILE A 204 -9.21 -10.93 -19.56
CA ILE A 204 -8.10 -11.24 -20.45
C ILE A 204 -6.82 -11.30 -19.63
N ARG A 205 -6.09 -12.38 -19.73
CA ARG A 205 -4.74 -12.54 -19.22
C ARG A 205 -3.82 -12.95 -20.34
N ILE A 206 -2.71 -12.24 -20.52
CA ILE A 206 -1.65 -12.57 -21.48
C ILE A 206 -0.33 -12.55 -20.73
N ASN A 207 0.31 -13.68 -20.64
CA ASN A 207 1.64 -13.84 -20.06
C ASN A 207 2.58 -14.36 -21.14
N ALA A 208 3.65 -13.61 -21.44
CA ALA A 208 4.70 -14.08 -22.34
C ALA A 208 6.05 -14.00 -21.63
N SER A 209 6.78 -15.13 -21.64
CA SER A 209 8.08 -15.23 -20.99
C SER A 209 9.12 -15.92 -21.86
N SER A 210 10.38 -15.53 -21.71
CA SER A 210 11.50 -16.17 -22.39
C SER A 210 12.65 -16.41 -21.41
N GLY A 211 13.36 -17.52 -21.59
CA GLY A 211 14.61 -17.76 -20.89
C GLY A 211 15.75 -16.86 -21.39
N VAL A 212 15.55 -16.15 -22.49
CA VAL A 212 16.48 -15.16 -23.02
C VAL A 212 15.91 -13.76 -22.75
N GLU A 213 16.66 -12.94 -22.06
CA GLU A 213 16.27 -11.58 -21.73
C GLU A 213 15.92 -10.78 -22.98
N GLY A 214 14.88 -9.95 -22.90
CA GLY A 214 14.44 -9.13 -24.02
C GLY A 214 13.59 -9.86 -25.07
N GLN A 215 13.42 -11.17 -24.98
CA GLN A 215 12.78 -11.99 -26.02
C GLN A 215 11.33 -12.43 -25.68
N SER A 216 10.61 -11.67 -24.89
CA SER A 216 9.16 -11.90 -24.70
C SER A 216 8.34 -10.66 -24.99
N VAL A 217 7.21 -10.86 -25.70
CA VAL A 217 6.31 -9.77 -26.08
C VAL A 217 4.86 -10.21 -25.87
N GLY A 218 4.09 -9.41 -25.15
CA GLY A 218 2.67 -9.66 -24.93
C GLY A 218 1.87 -9.49 -26.21
N ILE A 219 2.02 -8.35 -26.88
CA ILE A 219 1.27 -7.97 -28.08
C ILE A 219 2.23 -7.43 -29.15
N ILE A 220 2.25 -8.08 -30.29
CA ILE A 220 2.95 -7.58 -31.49
C ILE A 220 1.94 -7.19 -32.55
N SER A 221 2.10 -5.97 -33.09
CA SER A 221 1.33 -5.52 -34.25
C SER A 221 2.26 -4.87 -35.26
N TRP A 222 2.47 -5.52 -36.39
CA TRP A 222 3.41 -5.08 -37.41
C TRP A 222 2.78 -4.84 -38.80
N SER A 223 3.30 -3.84 -39.50
CA SER A 223 2.96 -3.58 -40.90
C SER A 223 1.45 -3.41 -41.12
N GLN A 224 0.88 -2.35 -40.57
CA GLN A 224 -0.53 -1.96 -40.71
C GLN A 224 -1.56 -2.94 -40.12
N ALA A 225 -1.13 -3.88 -39.28
CA ALA A 225 -2.03 -4.79 -38.58
C ALA A 225 -2.65 -4.15 -37.32
N LYS A 226 -3.65 -4.81 -36.71
CA LYS A 226 -4.39 -4.29 -35.58
C LYS A 226 -4.53 -5.32 -34.46
N VAL A 227 -4.48 -4.85 -33.22
CA VAL A 227 -4.89 -5.63 -32.04
C VAL A 227 -5.81 -4.76 -31.18
N ASN A 228 -6.95 -5.32 -30.76
CA ASN A 228 -7.89 -4.67 -29.88
C ASN A 228 -8.27 -5.56 -28.71
N LEU A 229 -8.12 -5.08 -27.49
CA LEU A 229 -8.48 -5.77 -26.25
C LEU A 229 -9.58 -5.00 -25.52
N GLU A 230 -10.72 -5.66 -25.30
CA GLU A 230 -11.86 -5.15 -24.58
C GLU A 230 -12.29 -6.17 -23.51
N ALA A 231 -12.09 -5.85 -22.20
CA ALA A 231 -12.55 -6.70 -21.10
C ALA A 231 -12.76 -5.89 -19.81
N ASP A 232 -13.47 -6.47 -18.85
CA ASP A 232 -13.63 -5.85 -17.54
C ASP A 232 -12.35 -5.97 -16.69
N ASP A 233 -11.52 -6.97 -16.95
CA ASP A 233 -10.21 -7.17 -16.33
C ASP A 233 -9.19 -7.58 -17.42
N ILE A 234 -8.16 -6.75 -17.63
CA ILE A 234 -7.09 -6.98 -18.61
C ILE A 234 -5.76 -7.01 -17.87
N PHE A 235 -5.02 -8.10 -18.00
CA PHE A 235 -3.66 -8.22 -17.49
C PHE A 235 -2.73 -8.67 -18.60
N VAL A 236 -1.68 -7.89 -18.89
CA VAL A 236 -0.62 -8.25 -19.83
C VAL A 236 0.73 -8.13 -19.17
N LYS A 237 1.50 -9.22 -19.20
CA LYS A 237 2.85 -9.28 -18.65
C LYS A 237 3.84 -9.86 -19.65
N ALA A 238 4.91 -9.13 -19.90
CA ALA A 238 6.02 -9.56 -20.75
C ALA A 238 7.22 -8.62 -20.56
N TYR A 239 8.39 -8.93 -21.10
CA TYR A 239 9.48 -7.94 -21.18
C TYR A 239 9.03 -6.69 -21.96
N ARG A 240 8.31 -6.89 -23.10
CA ARG A 240 7.57 -5.82 -23.77
C ARG A 240 6.09 -6.18 -23.79
N VAL A 241 5.26 -5.40 -23.16
CA VAL A 241 3.81 -5.64 -23.19
C VAL A 241 3.24 -5.38 -24.58
N ILE A 242 3.77 -4.36 -25.26
CA ILE A 242 3.39 -4.00 -26.65
C ILE A 242 4.64 -3.73 -27.46
N ASN A 243 4.67 -4.28 -28.69
CA ASN A 243 5.65 -3.94 -29.70
C ASN A 243 4.92 -3.63 -31.02
N THR A 244 5.07 -2.41 -31.52
CA THR A 244 4.43 -1.95 -32.74
C THR A 244 5.45 -1.59 -33.81
N ARG A 245 5.05 -1.81 -35.11
CA ARG A 245 5.91 -1.46 -36.25
C ARG A 245 5.08 -1.11 -37.47
N GLY A 246 5.42 -0.02 -38.16
CA GLY A 246 4.92 0.31 -39.50
C GLY A 246 3.39 0.48 -39.60
N ASN A 247 2.83 1.61 -39.23
CA ASN A 247 1.41 1.97 -39.32
C ASN A 247 0.44 0.98 -38.66
N SER A 248 0.89 0.22 -37.67
CA SER A 248 0.06 -0.72 -36.97
C SER A 248 -0.72 -0.04 -35.80
N SER A 249 -1.70 -0.75 -35.26
CA SER A 249 -2.54 -0.22 -34.19
C SER A 249 -2.72 -1.22 -33.07
N VAL A 250 -2.55 -0.77 -31.82
CA VAL A 250 -2.90 -1.53 -30.62
C VAL A 250 -3.81 -0.68 -29.74
N LYS A 251 -4.95 -1.24 -29.36
CA LYS A 251 -5.93 -0.59 -28.50
C LYS A 251 -6.23 -1.47 -27.28
N VAL A 252 -6.15 -0.87 -26.08
CA VAL A 252 -6.45 -1.52 -24.82
C VAL A 252 -7.47 -0.68 -24.05
N ASN A 253 -8.68 -1.21 -23.85
CA ASN A 253 -9.80 -0.50 -23.23
C ASN A 253 -10.11 0.85 -23.91
N ALA A 254 -9.99 0.91 -25.23
CA ALA A 254 -10.11 2.17 -25.99
C ALA A 254 -11.52 2.79 -25.98
N ASP A 255 -12.55 2.04 -25.61
CA ASP A 255 -13.90 2.52 -25.31
C ASP A 255 -13.98 3.27 -23.96
N GLY A 256 -12.94 3.21 -23.14
CA GLY A 256 -12.80 3.99 -21.91
C GLY A 256 -13.77 3.56 -20.81
N ARG A 257 -14.05 2.25 -20.68
CA ARG A 257 -14.91 1.73 -19.61
C ARG A 257 -14.28 1.97 -18.25
N ARG A 258 -14.97 2.74 -17.41
CA ARG A 258 -14.48 3.16 -16.08
C ARG A 258 -14.30 2.00 -15.11
N ASN A 259 -15.11 0.95 -15.24
CA ASN A 259 -15.03 -0.23 -14.37
C ASN A 259 -14.03 -1.28 -14.87
N ALA A 260 -13.42 -1.06 -16.06
CA ALA A 260 -12.41 -1.98 -16.57
C ALA A 260 -11.08 -1.76 -15.86
N VAL A 261 -10.56 -2.83 -15.25
CA VAL A 261 -9.24 -2.84 -14.62
C VAL A 261 -8.21 -3.27 -15.66
N VAL A 262 -7.24 -2.42 -15.93
CA VAL A 262 -6.16 -2.69 -16.88
C VAL A 262 -4.81 -2.66 -16.17
N ARG A 263 -4.07 -3.76 -16.25
CA ARG A 263 -2.76 -3.91 -15.61
C ARG A 263 -1.73 -4.36 -16.65
N LEU A 264 -0.71 -3.56 -16.84
CA LEU A 264 0.36 -3.79 -17.80
C LEU A 264 1.71 -3.84 -17.08
N GLU A 265 2.48 -4.91 -17.27
CA GLU A 265 3.81 -5.09 -16.69
C GLU A 265 4.85 -5.36 -17.77
N GLY A 266 5.64 -4.36 -18.12
CA GLY A 266 6.68 -4.37 -19.14
C GLY A 266 6.60 -3.17 -20.08
N ASP A 267 7.55 -3.06 -21.00
CA ASP A 267 7.75 -1.89 -21.85
C ASP A 267 6.82 -1.84 -23.06
N ILE A 268 6.61 -0.64 -23.58
CA ILE A 268 5.97 -0.38 -24.86
C ILE A 268 7.05 0.05 -25.87
N ALA A 269 7.28 -0.77 -26.88
CA ALA A 269 8.28 -0.52 -27.91
C ALA A 269 7.65 -0.12 -29.24
N PHE A 270 8.14 0.98 -29.81
CA PHE A 270 7.83 1.41 -31.17
C PHE A 270 9.02 1.07 -32.05
N GLU A 271 8.88 0.00 -32.84
CA GLU A 271 9.97 -0.50 -33.66
C GLU A 271 10.00 0.17 -35.03
N TYR A 272 11.17 0.56 -35.42
CA TYR A 272 11.38 1.26 -36.70
C TYR A 272 11.30 0.31 -37.92
N ALA A 273 10.52 0.69 -38.94
CA ALA A 273 10.26 -0.19 -40.06
C ALA A 273 11.26 -0.12 -41.21
N ASN A 274 12.02 0.99 -41.40
CA ASN A 274 12.87 1.23 -42.59
C ASN A 274 14.12 2.03 -42.32
N ALA A 275 15.21 1.69 -43.03
CA ALA A 275 16.45 2.45 -43.06
C ALA A 275 16.33 3.86 -43.74
N SER A 276 15.17 4.20 -44.28
CA SER A 276 14.96 5.46 -45.05
C SER A 276 14.37 6.62 -44.24
N GLY A 277 14.19 6.51 -42.93
CA GLY A 277 14.02 7.68 -42.07
C GLY A 277 12.63 8.34 -42.03
N THR A 278 11.57 7.71 -42.49
CA THR A 278 10.20 8.24 -42.35
C THR A 278 9.51 7.63 -41.14
N GLY A 279 8.87 8.46 -40.33
CA GLY A 279 8.33 8.28 -39.00
C GLY A 279 7.72 6.93 -38.61
N VAL A 280 7.62 6.72 -37.32
CA VAL A 280 6.93 5.57 -36.73
C VAL A 280 5.44 5.91 -36.62
N ASP A 281 4.65 5.55 -37.65
CA ASP A 281 3.21 5.89 -37.72
C ASP A 281 2.30 4.90 -36.99
N SER A 282 2.85 4.16 -36.03
CA SER A 282 2.05 3.20 -35.25
C SER A 282 1.19 3.89 -34.20
N GLN A 283 -0.03 3.40 -34.02
CA GLN A 283 -0.99 3.92 -33.03
C GLN A 283 -1.06 2.99 -31.81
N VAL A 284 -0.90 3.57 -30.62
CA VAL A 284 -1.17 2.88 -29.35
C VAL A 284 -2.15 3.74 -28.55
N ASP A 285 -3.31 3.20 -28.20
CA ASP A 285 -4.32 3.85 -27.36
C ASP A 285 -4.62 2.96 -26.15
N ILE A 286 -4.25 3.43 -24.96
CA ILE A 286 -4.41 2.71 -23.69
C ILE A 286 -5.18 3.61 -22.74
N ARG A 287 -6.23 3.06 -22.10
CA ARG A 287 -7.01 3.79 -21.11
C ARG A 287 -7.09 3.04 -19.79
N LEU A 288 -6.46 3.61 -18.78
CA LEU A 288 -6.45 3.18 -17.39
C LEU A 288 -7.42 4.08 -16.63
N MET A 289 -8.54 3.53 -16.17
CA MET A 289 -9.71 4.33 -15.83
C MET A 289 -10.13 4.27 -14.36
N ASN A 290 -9.34 3.62 -13.50
CA ASN A 290 -9.60 3.50 -12.05
C ASN A 290 -8.32 3.19 -11.27
N ALA A 291 -8.38 3.30 -9.93
CA ALA A 291 -7.24 3.13 -9.02
C ALA A 291 -6.58 1.72 -9.06
N GLU A 292 -7.30 0.69 -9.50
CA GLU A 292 -6.74 -0.67 -9.64
C GLU A 292 -5.97 -0.86 -10.94
N SER A 293 -6.10 0.10 -11.87
CA SER A 293 -5.45 0.07 -13.17
C SER A 293 -4.05 0.68 -13.11
N TYR A 294 -3.07 -0.02 -13.67
CA TYR A 294 -1.71 0.50 -13.71
C TYR A 294 -0.93 0.02 -14.93
N TRP A 295 0.09 0.78 -15.27
CA TRP A 295 1.18 0.36 -16.14
C TRP A 295 2.52 0.59 -15.45
N VAL A 296 3.32 -0.48 -15.36
CA VAL A 296 4.71 -0.44 -14.89
C VAL A 296 5.60 -0.80 -16.08
N GLY A 297 6.36 0.15 -16.56
CA GLY A 297 7.23 -0.01 -17.71
C GLY A 297 7.48 1.31 -18.42
N ASN A 298 8.30 1.25 -19.46
CA ASN A 298 8.84 2.40 -20.18
C ASN A 298 8.36 2.40 -21.62
N SER A 299 8.33 3.56 -22.24
CA SER A 299 8.10 3.68 -23.68
C SER A 299 9.40 4.02 -24.40
N ALA A 300 9.73 3.25 -25.42
CA ALA A 300 10.96 3.43 -26.18
C ALA A 300 10.75 3.29 -27.66
N VAL A 301 11.53 4.02 -28.46
CA VAL A 301 11.71 3.75 -29.89
C VAL A 301 12.87 2.77 -30.02
N THR A 302 12.62 1.62 -30.63
CA THR A 302 13.62 0.57 -30.86
C THR A 302 13.84 0.37 -32.37
N GLY A 303 15.03 -0.05 -32.79
CA GLY A 303 15.28 -0.29 -34.22
C GLY A 303 16.74 -0.53 -34.54
N ASP A 304 17.06 -0.63 -35.84
CA ASP A 304 18.40 -0.93 -36.33
C ASP A 304 19.42 0.13 -35.83
N SER A 305 20.52 -0.36 -35.32
CA SER A 305 21.63 0.41 -34.70
C SER A 305 22.27 1.47 -35.62
N THR A 306 21.88 1.51 -36.91
CA THR A 306 22.40 2.45 -37.91
C THR A 306 21.59 3.75 -38.03
N THR A 307 20.43 3.84 -37.33
CA THR A 307 19.56 5.02 -37.41
C THR A 307 19.72 5.87 -36.16
N ASP A 308 19.88 7.19 -36.35
CA ASP A 308 19.89 8.16 -35.26
C ASP A 308 18.50 8.20 -34.58
N GLN A 309 18.36 7.48 -33.46
CA GLN A 309 17.10 7.33 -32.73
C GLN A 309 16.54 8.69 -32.25
N SER A 310 17.40 9.70 -32.06
CA SER A 310 16.96 11.04 -31.66
C SER A 310 16.09 11.76 -32.68
N LYS A 311 16.12 11.30 -33.94
CA LYS A 311 15.33 11.85 -35.05
C LYS A 311 14.02 11.12 -35.32
N LEU A 312 13.79 9.99 -34.62
CA LEU A 312 12.58 9.22 -34.78
C LEU A 312 11.47 9.80 -33.92
N LYS A 313 10.38 10.21 -34.55
CA LYS A 313 9.22 10.78 -33.88
C LYS A 313 8.05 9.80 -33.95
N VAL A 314 7.59 9.31 -32.81
CA VAL A 314 6.30 8.64 -32.68
C VAL A 314 5.24 9.74 -32.59
N GLU A 315 4.14 9.62 -33.32
CA GLU A 315 3.12 10.68 -33.39
C GLU A 315 1.77 10.29 -32.75
N ASN A 316 1.56 9.00 -32.45
CA ASN A 316 0.24 8.48 -32.09
C ASN A 316 0.22 7.57 -30.87
N PHE A 317 1.05 7.82 -29.88
CA PHE A 317 0.92 7.15 -28.57
C PHE A 317 0.03 7.98 -27.65
N SER A 318 -1.16 7.43 -27.35
CA SER A 318 -2.15 8.03 -26.46
C SER A 318 -2.33 7.18 -25.20
N LEU A 319 -2.22 7.83 -24.05
CA LEU A 319 -2.44 7.21 -22.73
C LEU A 319 -3.42 8.05 -21.93
N THR A 320 -4.45 7.43 -21.39
CA THR A 320 -5.38 8.05 -20.45
C THR A 320 -5.20 7.44 -19.07
N LEU A 321 -5.01 8.29 -18.05
CA LEU A 321 -4.98 7.93 -16.65
C LEU A 321 -6.10 8.68 -15.93
N ALA A 322 -7.07 7.95 -15.38
CA ALA A 322 -8.21 8.53 -14.67
C ALA A 322 -8.42 7.86 -13.31
N ASP A 323 -9.05 8.59 -12.39
CA ASP A 323 -9.50 8.07 -11.10
C ASP A 323 -8.39 7.27 -10.37
N GLU A 324 -7.21 7.91 -10.17
CA GLU A 324 -6.02 7.38 -9.50
C GLU A 324 -5.28 6.23 -10.24
N ALA A 325 -5.66 5.93 -11.47
CA ALA A 325 -4.88 5.03 -12.32
C ALA A 325 -3.44 5.51 -12.47
N ARG A 326 -2.48 4.58 -12.49
CA ARG A 326 -1.06 4.91 -12.40
C ARG A 326 -0.24 4.44 -13.59
N TRP A 327 0.68 5.28 -14.04
CA TRP A 327 1.82 4.87 -14.85
C TRP A 327 3.11 5.08 -14.08
N THR A 328 3.87 4.01 -13.83
CA THR A 328 5.22 4.06 -13.25
C THR A 328 6.26 3.82 -14.33
N SER A 329 7.05 4.84 -14.61
CA SER A 329 8.18 4.82 -15.54
C SER A 329 9.49 4.83 -14.75
N THR A 330 10.34 3.82 -14.99
CA THR A 330 11.63 3.64 -14.29
C THR A 330 12.83 4.07 -15.11
N GLU A 331 12.64 4.39 -16.38
CA GLU A 331 13.62 4.91 -17.32
C GLU A 331 13.04 6.06 -18.13
N SER A 332 13.89 6.80 -18.84
CA SER A 332 13.42 7.88 -19.71
C SER A 332 12.44 7.38 -20.76
N SER A 333 11.28 8.03 -20.83
CA SER A 333 10.12 7.58 -21.60
C SER A 333 9.47 8.75 -22.35
N PHE A 334 8.49 8.44 -23.19
CA PHE A 334 7.70 9.45 -23.88
C PHE A 334 6.23 9.02 -24.03
N VAL A 335 5.36 10.01 -24.22
CA VAL A 335 3.97 9.84 -24.67
C VAL A 335 3.56 11.06 -25.50
N ASN A 336 2.88 10.85 -26.62
CA ASN A 336 2.45 11.98 -27.44
C ASN A 336 1.22 12.68 -26.86
N ASN A 337 0.20 11.91 -26.51
CA ASN A 337 -1.04 12.45 -25.95
C ASN A 337 -1.30 11.81 -24.59
N LEU A 338 -1.06 12.54 -23.53
CA LEU A 338 -1.36 12.13 -22.17
C LEU A 338 -2.64 12.82 -21.70
N THR A 339 -3.63 12.05 -21.30
CA THR A 339 -4.84 12.57 -20.66
C THR A 339 -4.82 12.25 -19.19
N LEU A 340 -4.79 13.26 -18.33
CA LEU A 340 -4.86 13.11 -16.88
C LEU A 340 -6.20 13.63 -16.35
N ASN A 341 -6.98 12.74 -15.73
CA ASN A 341 -8.22 13.06 -15.03
C ASN A 341 -8.14 12.49 -13.61
N ASN A 342 -7.36 13.13 -12.74
CA ASN A 342 -6.98 12.62 -11.42
C ASN A 342 -6.15 11.30 -11.51
N GLY A 343 -5.36 11.13 -12.57
CA GLY A 343 -4.42 10.02 -12.72
C GLY A 343 -3.07 10.33 -12.08
N VAL A 344 -2.29 9.28 -11.85
CA VAL A 344 -0.96 9.36 -11.22
C VAL A 344 0.12 9.01 -12.24
N LEU A 345 1.02 9.94 -12.45
CA LEU A 345 2.23 9.77 -13.23
C LEU A 345 3.42 9.67 -12.29
N ASP A 346 4.05 8.52 -12.24
CA ASP A 346 5.16 8.21 -11.35
C ASP A 346 6.44 8.02 -12.17
N VAL A 347 7.36 8.97 -12.11
CA VAL A 347 8.66 8.93 -12.79
C VAL A 347 9.73 8.63 -11.74
N SER A 348 9.99 7.34 -11.53
CA SER A 348 10.95 6.82 -10.57
C SER A 348 12.33 6.57 -11.19
N GLY A 349 13.26 6.02 -10.40
CA GLY A 349 14.66 5.83 -10.81
C GLY A 349 15.48 7.12 -10.73
N GLU A 350 16.66 7.13 -11.37
CA GLU A 350 17.59 8.26 -11.34
C GLU A 350 17.79 8.86 -12.73
N ASP A 351 17.85 10.19 -12.80
CA ASP A 351 18.11 10.98 -14.03
C ASP A 351 17.15 10.72 -15.20
N ASN A 352 15.91 10.35 -14.89
CA ASN A 352 14.90 10.04 -15.88
C ASN A 352 14.17 11.28 -16.37
N THR A 353 13.83 11.26 -17.66
CA THR A 353 13.02 12.30 -18.29
C THR A 353 11.83 11.68 -19.00
N LEU A 354 10.63 12.09 -18.61
CA LEU A 354 9.42 11.77 -19.35
C LEU A 354 9.04 12.92 -20.27
N LYS A 355 8.93 12.65 -21.56
CA LYS A 355 8.48 13.62 -22.56
C LYS A 355 7.00 13.41 -22.88
N VAL A 356 6.22 14.49 -22.77
CA VAL A 356 4.80 14.54 -23.10
C VAL A 356 4.60 15.59 -24.18
N ASP A 357 4.18 15.22 -25.39
CA ASP A 357 3.96 16.22 -26.43
C ASP A 357 2.73 17.08 -26.11
N ASN A 358 1.61 16.45 -25.79
CA ASN A 358 0.34 17.11 -25.48
C ASN A 358 -0.27 16.56 -24.19
N LEU A 359 -0.47 17.42 -23.21
CA LEU A 359 -1.16 17.12 -21.98
C LEU A 359 -2.61 17.61 -22.05
N GLN A 360 -3.55 16.71 -21.76
CA GLN A 360 -4.99 16.93 -21.79
C GLN A 360 -5.63 16.47 -20.47
N GLY A 361 -6.92 16.72 -20.32
CA GLY A 361 -7.68 16.32 -19.13
C GLY A 361 -7.96 17.49 -18.20
N THR A 362 -8.11 17.23 -16.91
CA THR A 362 -8.51 18.26 -15.92
C THR A 362 -7.43 18.57 -14.89
N SER A 363 -6.85 17.53 -14.31
CA SER A 363 -5.81 17.60 -13.28
C SER A 363 -5.06 16.26 -13.19
N GLY A 364 -3.91 16.25 -12.58
CA GLY A 364 -3.15 15.01 -12.36
C GLY A 364 -2.08 15.15 -11.30
N ASN A 365 -1.69 13.99 -10.76
CA ASN A 365 -0.63 13.86 -9.77
C ASN A 365 0.66 13.41 -10.47
N VAL A 366 1.73 14.13 -10.27
CA VAL A 366 3.07 13.84 -10.83
C VAL A 366 4.00 13.56 -9.66
N ARG A 367 4.45 12.32 -9.54
CA ARG A 367 5.41 11.90 -8.52
C ARG A 367 6.77 11.74 -9.17
N LEU A 368 7.79 12.40 -8.64
CA LEU A 368 9.13 12.43 -9.20
C LEU A 368 10.14 11.88 -8.21
N GLY A 369 10.93 10.92 -8.63
CA GLY A 369 12.13 10.52 -7.89
C GLY A 369 13.09 11.71 -7.78
N ALA A 370 13.58 11.99 -6.57
CA ALA A 370 14.48 13.09 -6.28
C ALA A 370 15.63 12.64 -5.38
N ARG A 371 16.75 13.36 -5.41
CA ARG A 371 17.91 13.09 -4.58
C ARG A 371 18.76 14.34 -4.35
N MET A 372 19.59 14.28 -3.32
CA MET A 372 20.56 15.34 -3.08
C MET A 372 21.81 15.14 -3.94
N VAL A 373 22.22 16.18 -4.66
CA VAL A 373 23.45 16.22 -5.48
C VAL A 373 24.22 17.49 -5.13
N GLU A 374 25.40 17.37 -4.60
CA GLU A 374 26.27 18.49 -4.19
C GLU A 374 25.53 19.54 -3.31
N GLY A 375 24.68 19.07 -2.39
CA GLY A 375 23.92 19.93 -1.47
C GLY A 375 22.70 20.62 -2.08
N ARG A 376 22.21 20.17 -3.24
CA ARG A 376 20.98 20.65 -3.89
C ARG A 376 20.09 19.49 -4.23
N ALA A 377 18.79 19.65 -4.05
CA ALA A 377 17.81 18.67 -4.49
C ALA A 377 17.69 18.70 -6.03
N VAL A 378 17.74 17.52 -6.63
CA VAL A 378 17.55 17.30 -8.07
C VAL A 378 16.52 16.20 -8.23
N ALA A 379 15.52 16.41 -9.08
CA ALA A 379 14.48 15.42 -9.35
C ALA A 379 14.47 15.00 -10.84
N ASN A 380 13.84 13.86 -11.09
CA ASN A 380 13.48 13.44 -12.44
C ASN A 380 12.66 14.52 -13.15
N LYS A 381 12.55 14.44 -14.46
CA LYS A 381 11.95 15.50 -15.26
C LYS A 381 10.70 15.04 -15.98
N VAL A 382 9.73 15.94 -16.08
CA VAL A 382 8.59 15.86 -17.00
C VAL A 382 8.61 17.08 -17.92
N GLU A 383 8.81 16.84 -19.21
CA GLU A 383 8.85 17.87 -20.23
C GLU A 383 7.55 17.82 -21.05
N VAL A 384 6.69 18.80 -20.89
CA VAL A 384 5.41 18.92 -21.58
C VAL A 384 5.52 19.93 -22.71
N GLY A 385 5.28 19.52 -23.95
CA GLY A 385 5.32 20.41 -25.14
C GLY A 385 4.17 21.41 -25.13
N SER A 386 2.94 20.92 -24.96
CA SER A 386 1.76 21.76 -24.81
C SER A 386 0.77 21.21 -23.82
N VAL A 387 0.00 22.10 -23.18
CA VAL A 387 -1.08 21.75 -22.27
C VAL A 387 -2.40 22.31 -22.78
N ALA A 388 -3.47 21.52 -22.75
CA ALA A 388 -4.81 21.94 -23.13
C ALA A 388 -5.40 22.90 -22.09
N ALA A 389 -6.23 23.86 -22.52
CA ALA A 389 -6.76 24.91 -21.66
C ALA A 389 -7.68 24.40 -20.52
N GLU A 390 -8.26 23.20 -20.66
CA GLU A 390 -9.07 22.55 -19.64
C GLU A 390 -8.26 21.99 -18.47
N VAL A 391 -6.95 21.76 -18.63
CA VAL A 391 -6.05 21.36 -17.53
C VAL A 391 -5.82 22.58 -16.65
N LYS A 392 -6.30 22.50 -15.42
CA LYS A 392 -6.24 23.61 -14.45
C LYS A 392 -5.06 23.53 -13.50
N GLY A 393 -4.44 22.36 -13.38
CA GLY A 393 -3.30 22.21 -12.49
C GLY A 393 -2.65 20.85 -12.54
N LEU A 394 -1.48 20.79 -11.94
CA LEU A 394 -0.72 19.57 -11.67
C LEU A 394 -0.25 19.62 -10.23
N ASP A 395 -0.45 18.51 -9.50
CA ASP A 395 0.12 18.31 -8.19
C ASP A 395 1.41 17.51 -8.33
N VAL A 396 2.52 18.08 -7.87
CA VAL A 396 3.86 17.52 -8.01
C VAL A 396 4.38 17.12 -6.63
N SER A 397 4.78 15.87 -6.45
CA SER A 397 5.43 15.39 -5.23
C SER A 397 6.81 14.83 -5.55
N PHE A 398 7.70 14.90 -4.57
CA PHE A 398 9.10 14.50 -4.71
C PHE A 398 9.42 13.35 -3.75
N ASP A 399 9.89 12.23 -4.30
CA ASP A 399 10.21 11.01 -3.59
C ASP A 399 11.73 10.87 -3.44
N GLY A 400 12.23 10.58 -2.25
CA GLY A 400 13.66 10.44 -1.96
C GLY A 400 14.36 11.71 -1.45
N VAL A 401 13.61 12.83 -1.30
CA VAL A 401 14.01 14.01 -0.52
C VAL A 401 12.87 14.38 0.42
N THR A 402 13.20 14.98 1.55
CA THR A 402 12.25 15.40 2.58
C THR A 402 12.42 16.88 2.90
N SER A 403 11.52 17.41 3.70
CA SER A 403 11.59 18.78 4.19
C SER A 403 12.80 19.05 5.10
N ASP A 404 13.55 18.05 5.50
CA ASP A 404 14.83 18.25 6.18
C ASP A 404 15.95 18.67 5.21
N GLU A 405 15.81 18.37 3.91
CA GLU A 405 16.75 18.77 2.85
C GLU A 405 16.23 19.93 1.99
N VAL A 406 14.89 20.04 1.83
CA VAL A 406 14.21 21.09 1.05
C VAL A 406 13.26 21.82 1.99
N GLU A 407 13.75 22.84 2.67
CA GLU A 407 13.12 23.41 3.87
C GLU A 407 12.12 24.52 3.58
N THR A 408 12.34 25.23 2.46
CA THR A 408 11.62 26.48 2.17
C THR A 408 10.66 26.34 1.00
N PRO A 409 9.57 27.12 0.97
CA PRO A 409 8.68 27.19 -0.19
C PRO A 409 9.42 27.58 -1.49
N GLU A 410 10.43 28.43 -1.40
CA GLU A 410 11.24 28.87 -2.53
C GLU A 410 12.05 27.70 -3.10
N GLU A 411 12.63 26.85 -2.27
CA GLU A 411 13.38 25.66 -2.70
C GLU A 411 12.44 24.63 -3.36
N VAL A 412 11.24 24.42 -2.80
CA VAL A 412 10.22 23.54 -3.42
C VAL A 412 9.77 24.09 -4.77
N ALA A 413 9.55 25.40 -4.88
CA ALA A 413 9.18 26.05 -6.15
C ALA A 413 10.30 25.93 -7.20
N ASP A 414 11.55 26.12 -6.80
CA ASP A 414 12.72 25.95 -7.68
C ASP A 414 12.89 24.49 -8.12
N LEU A 415 12.73 23.53 -7.21
CA LEU A 415 12.77 22.09 -7.53
C LEU A 415 11.66 21.75 -8.55
N MET A 416 10.43 22.19 -8.32
CA MET A 416 9.29 21.99 -9.23
C MET A 416 9.55 22.62 -10.61
N LYS A 417 10.02 23.85 -10.65
CA LYS A 417 10.32 24.58 -11.90
C LYS A 417 11.37 23.89 -12.75
N ASN A 418 12.38 23.29 -12.10
CA ASN A 418 13.48 22.59 -12.79
C ASN A 418 13.08 21.17 -13.21
N SER A 419 12.02 20.61 -12.62
CA SER A 419 11.58 19.23 -12.84
C SER A 419 10.37 19.13 -13.78
N VAL A 420 9.42 20.06 -13.72
CA VAL A 420 8.23 20.06 -14.57
C VAL A 420 8.23 21.30 -15.48
N THR A 421 8.55 21.08 -16.76
CA THR A 421 8.59 22.14 -17.74
C THR A 421 7.41 22.04 -18.71
N ILE A 422 6.75 23.17 -19.00
CA ILE A 422 5.60 23.25 -19.91
C ILE A 422 5.88 24.33 -20.96
N GLY A 423 5.95 23.93 -22.24
CA GLY A 423 6.33 24.79 -23.33
C GLY A 423 5.25 25.82 -23.70
N SER A 424 3.98 25.40 -23.78
CA SER A 424 2.88 26.29 -24.22
C SER A 424 1.51 25.82 -23.71
N GLY A 425 0.50 26.67 -23.84
CA GLY A 425 -0.92 26.33 -23.65
C GLY A 425 -1.45 26.52 -22.24
N LYS A 426 -0.63 26.96 -21.28
CA LYS A 426 -1.11 27.25 -19.91
C LYS A 426 -2.21 28.31 -19.93
N SER A 427 -3.35 28.03 -19.32
CA SER A 427 -4.39 29.05 -19.09
C SER A 427 -3.94 30.03 -17.98
N GLU A 428 -4.59 31.19 -17.88
CA GLU A 428 -4.32 32.14 -16.78
C GLU A 428 -4.63 31.54 -15.41
N ASP A 429 -5.57 30.60 -15.34
CA ASP A 429 -5.97 29.91 -14.11
C ASP A 429 -5.14 28.64 -13.82
N PHE A 430 -4.12 28.36 -14.63
CA PHE A 430 -3.28 27.18 -14.43
C PHE A 430 -2.41 27.33 -13.19
N LYS A 431 -2.42 26.32 -12.32
CA LYS A 431 -1.65 26.28 -11.09
C LYS A 431 -0.83 24.99 -10.99
N GLN A 432 0.30 25.06 -10.31
CA GLN A 432 1.06 23.86 -9.93
C GLN A 432 1.25 23.87 -8.41
N THR A 433 0.95 22.75 -7.79
CA THR A 433 1.24 22.54 -6.37
C THR A 433 2.47 21.63 -6.27
N GLY A 434 3.54 22.12 -5.65
CA GLY A 434 4.72 21.32 -5.31
C GLY A 434 4.67 20.92 -3.86
N THR A 435 4.89 19.65 -3.53
CA THR A 435 4.91 19.16 -2.15
C THR A 435 6.16 18.32 -1.90
N VAL A 436 6.85 18.63 -0.81
CA VAL A 436 7.90 17.79 -0.23
C VAL A 436 7.38 17.25 1.10
N GLU A 437 7.46 15.95 1.27
CA GLU A 437 6.97 15.25 2.44
C GLU A 437 7.77 15.60 3.70
N GLU A 438 7.16 15.37 4.86
CA GLU A 438 7.80 15.60 6.16
C GLU A 438 9.11 14.80 6.29
N GLY A 439 10.12 15.46 6.82
CA GLY A 439 11.39 14.86 7.21
C GLY A 439 11.32 14.15 8.56
N ALA A 440 12.46 14.00 9.18
CA ALA A 440 12.55 13.51 10.55
C ALA A 440 12.28 14.63 11.57
N ILE A 441 12.56 15.88 11.20
CA ILE A 441 12.44 17.07 12.06
C ILE A 441 11.44 18.07 11.51
N ASN A 442 11.51 18.40 10.22
CA ASN A 442 10.63 19.40 9.61
C ASN A 442 9.34 18.78 9.10
N GLY A 443 8.23 19.47 9.25
CA GLY A 443 6.94 19.07 8.67
C GLY A 443 6.90 19.29 7.16
N SER A 444 5.91 18.75 6.45
CA SER A 444 5.82 18.86 5.00
C SER A 444 5.70 20.32 4.54
N VAL A 445 6.32 20.60 3.39
CA VAL A 445 6.28 21.91 2.74
C VAL A 445 5.54 21.80 1.43
N SER A 446 4.50 22.61 1.27
CA SER A 446 3.75 22.73 0.02
C SER A 446 3.77 24.15 -0.51
N VAL A 447 3.88 24.30 -1.83
CA VAL A 447 3.84 25.58 -2.51
C VAL A 447 2.92 25.54 -3.72
N GLU A 448 2.08 26.53 -3.88
CA GLU A 448 1.27 26.73 -5.07
C GLU A 448 1.87 27.86 -5.93
N THR A 449 2.07 27.61 -7.22
CA THR A 449 2.56 28.59 -8.18
C THR A 449 1.52 28.85 -9.28
N ASP A 450 1.53 30.06 -9.83
CA ASP A 450 0.70 30.45 -10.97
C ASP A 450 1.26 29.95 -12.32
N ALA A 451 0.59 30.28 -13.40
CA ALA A 451 1.01 29.93 -14.76
C ALA A 451 2.42 30.44 -15.14
N LYS A 452 2.93 31.46 -14.47
CA LYS A 452 4.27 32.03 -14.67
C LYS A 452 5.33 31.39 -13.79
N GLY A 453 4.91 30.56 -12.83
CA GLY A 453 5.78 29.95 -11.83
C GLY A 453 6.05 30.84 -10.62
N GLU A 454 5.26 31.92 -10.41
CA GLU A 454 5.36 32.77 -9.22
C GLU A 454 4.56 32.13 -8.06
N ILE A 455 5.11 32.16 -6.85
CA ILE A 455 4.47 31.60 -5.66
C ILE A 455 3.20 32.41 -5.34
N VAL A 456 2.07 31.73 -5.29
CA VAL A 456 0.75 32.29 -4.92
C VAL A 456 0.43 32.03 -3.45
N SER A 457 0.74 30.84 -2.98
CA SER A 457 0.55 30.43 -1.58
C SER A 457 1.56 29.37 -1.18
N SER A 458 1.81 29.27 0.11
CA SER A 458 2.63 28.22 0.69
C SER A 458 2.07 27.79 2.03
N THR A 459 2.30 26.53 2.39
CA THR A 459 1.90 25.95 3.66
C THR A 459 3.03 25.06 4.16
N THR A 460 3.38 25.24 5.44
CA THR A 460 4.24 24.31 6.17
C THR A 460 3.38 23.63 7.23
N ALA A 461 3.25 22.33 7.15
CA ALA A 461 2.52 21.56 8.15
C ALA A 461 3.42 21.22 9.34
N GLU A 462 2.81 20.91 10.48
CA GLU A 462 3.55 20.34 11.61
C GLU A 462 4.03 18.92 11.26
N ASN A 463 5.18 18.54 11.84
CA ASN A 463 5.71 17.20 11.64
C ASN A 463 4.94 16.18 12.48
N THR A 464 4.26 15.25 11.85
CA THR A 464 3.43 14.25 12.54
C THR A 464 4.26 13.24 13.35
N LYS A 465 5.52 13.01 13.00
CA LYS A 465 6.44 12.14 13.73
C LYS A 465 6.90 12.81 15.03
N LEU A 466 7.09 14.13 15.02
CA LEU A 466 7.39 14.88 16.24
C LEU A 466 6.19 14.93 17.20
N GLU A 467 4.97 14.96 16.70
CA GLU A 467 3.79 14.85 17.55
C GLU A 467 3.76 13.51 18.28
N ASP A 468 4.08 12.40 17.59
CA ASP A 468 4.21 11.08 18.23
C ASP A 468 5.32 11.08 19.31
N PHE A 469 6.47 11.74 19.08
CA PHE A 469 7.51 11.88 20.10
C PHE A 469 7.03 12.69 21.33
N LYS A 470 6.32 13.77 21.12
CA LYS A 470 5.72 14.56 22.18
C LYS A 470 4.73 13.73 23.02
N GLU A 471 3.96 12.88 22.38
CA GLU A 471 3.07 11.95 23.05
C GLU A 471 3.83 10.91 23.86
N VAL A 472 4.83 10.25 23.27
CA VAL A 472 5.70 9.26 23.93
C VAL A 472 6.35 9.82 25.19
N THR A 473 6.88 11.05 25.14
CA THR A 473 7.54 11.68 26.29
C THR A 473 6.58 11.94 27.45
N SER A 474 5.27 12.06 27.20
CA SER A 474 4.25 12.28 28.22
C SER A 474 3.81 10.99 28.95
N VAL A 475 4.04 9.81 28.35
CA VAL A 475 3.56 8.53 28.91
C VAL A 475 4.15 8.25 30.29
N SER A 476 5.48 8.37 30.44
CA SER A 476 6.15 8.13 31.74
C SER A 476 5.62 9.06 32.84
N PHE A 477 5.29 10.31 32.50
CA PHE A 477 4.69 11.26 33.43
C PHE A 477 3.30 10.78 33.89
N VAL A 478 2.44 10.39 32.96
CA VAL A 478 1.08 9.94 33.29
C VAL A 478 1.10 8.63 34.07
N GLN A 479 1.94 7.66 33.67
CA GLN A 479 2.13 6.42 34.42
C GLN A 479 2.54 6.72 35.86
N TRP A 480 3.56 7.56 36.06
CA TRP A 480 4.06 7.88 37.38
C TRP A 480 3.04 8.63 38.24
N ARG A 481 2.36 9.63 37.67
CA ARG A 481 1.29 10.35 38.36
C ARG A 481 0.14 9.45 38.78
N ASN A 482 -0.28 8.53 37.91
CA ASN A 482 -1.32 7.56 38.23
C ASN A 482 -0.92 6.62 39.37
N GLU A 483 0.32 6.22 39.41
CA GLU A 483 0.83 5.39 40.49
C GLU A 483 0.83 6.11 41.84
N VAL A 484 1.25 7.38 41.91
CA VAL A 484 1.25 8.17 43.14
C VAL A 484 -0.16 8.28 43.72
N ASN A 485 -1.14 8.57 42.89
CA ASN A 485 -2.55 8.66 43.29
C ASN A 485 -3.15 7.36 43.82
N HIS A 486 -2.49 6.21 43.57
CA HIS A 486 -3.00 4.90 43.98
C HIS A 486 -2.50 4.45 45.35
N LEU A 487 -1.37 4.92 45.81
CA LEU A 487 -0.73 4.45 47.00
C LEU A 487 -1.50 4.75 48.29
N THR A 488 -2.21 5.84 48.35
CA THR A 488 -2.98 6.27 49.53
C THR A 488 -4.20 5.41 49.79
N ARG A 489 -4.66 4.60 48.84
CA ARG A 489 -5.85 3.71 48.93
C ARG A 489 -5.52 2.24 49.13
N ARG A 490 -4.29 1.92 49.40
CA ARG A 490 -3.72 0.56 49.26
C ARG A 490 -4.15 -0.47 50.29
N MET A 491 -4.63 -0.08 51.46
CA MET A 491 -4.65 -1.00 52.59
C MET A 491 -6.01 -1.27 53.19
N GLY A 492 -7.08 -0.72 52.63
CA GLY A 492 -8.37 -0.74 53.29
C GLY A 492 -8.37 0.07 54.59
N ASP A 493 -9.35 -0.08 55.44
CA ASP A 493 -9.42 0.61 56.70
C ASP A 493 -8.57 -0.11 57.77
N LEU A 494 -7.40 0.42 58.10
CA LEU A 494 -6.47 -0.14 59.06
C LEU A 494 -6.85 0.12 60.52
N ARG A 495 -7.90 0.91 60.79
CA ARG A 495 -8.33 1.27 62.15
C ARG A 495 -8.72 0.03 62.97
N SER A 496 -9.26 -1.00 62.32
CA SER A 496 -9.63 -2.25 62.98
C SER A 496 -8.49 -3.30 63.01
N SER A 497 -7.29 -2.96 62.56
CA SER A 497 -6.16 -3.89 62.56
C SER A 497 -5.61 -4.07 63.98
N GLU A 498 -5.68 -5.28 64.51
CA GLU A 498 -5.04 -5.65 65.79
C GLU A 498 -3.51 -5.44 65.71
N SER A 499 -2.83 -5.31 66.84
CA SER A 499 -1.38 -5.17 66.90
C SER A 499 -0.69 -6.41 66.29
N GLY A 500 0.13 -6.23 65.26
CA GLY A 500 0.85 -7.33 64.57
C GLY A 500 1.59 -6.89 63.33
N VAL A 501 2.21 -7.83 62.67
CA VAL A 501 2.77 -7.70 61.33
C VAL A 501 1.66 -8.05 60.35
N GLY A 502 1.43 -7.22 59.35
CA GLY A 502 0.50 -7.45 58.25
C GLY A 502 1.23 -7.69 56.93
N ALA A 503 0.71 -8.57 56.12
CA ALA A 503 1.10 -8.70 54.74
C ALA A 503 -0.14 -8.53 53.83
N TRP A 504 0.03 -7.90 52.69
CA TRP A 504 -1.06 -7.65 51.77
C TRP A 504 -0.64 -7.81 50.33
N ALA A 505 -1.58 -8.14 49.47
CA ALA A 505 -1.41 -8.15 48.02
C ALA A 505 -2.62 -7.51 47.34
N ARG A 506 -2.38 -6.80 46.26
CA ARG A 506 -3.40 -6.13 45.47
C ARG A 506 -3.13 -6.27 43.98
N VAL A 507 -4.19 -6.47 43.21
CA VAL A 507 -4.21 -6.36 41.77
C VAL A 507 -5.11 -5.19 41.40
N GLN A 508 -4.70 -4.42 40.44
CA GLN A 508 -5.47 -3.29 39.94
C GLN A 508 -5.32 -3.15 38.44
N GLY A 509 -6.29 -2.53 37.80
CA GLY A 509 -6.26 -2.23 36.36
C GLY A 509 -7.10 -1.02 36.03
N GLY A 510 -6.87 -0.46 34.88
CA GLY A 510 -7.61 0.72 34.43
C GLY A 510 -7.12 1.22 33.08
N GLU A 511 -7.96 2.02 32.47
CA GLU A 511 -7.71 2.72 31.23
C GLU A 511 -7.40 4.20 31.52
N SER A 512 -6.46 4.78 30.78
CA SER A 512 -6.13 6.19 30.81
C SER A 512 -6.14 6.76 29.41
N LYS A 513 -6.74 7.95 29.26
CA LYS A 513 -6.81 8.70 27.99
C LYS A 513 -6.25 10.08 28.22
N VAL A 514 -5.38 10.51 27.31
CA VAL A 514 -4.84 11.87 27.33
C VAL A 514 -5.65 12.74 26.37
N LYS A 515 -6.22 13.80 26.88
CA LYS A 515 -7.08 14.70 26.11
C LYS A 515 -6.29 15.45 25.05
N ASP A 516 -6.95 15.74 23.91
CA ASP A 516 -6.35 16.40 22.74
C ASP A 516 -5.09 15.65 22.24
N SER A 517 -5.07 14.32 22.45
CA SER A 517 -4.04 13.38 22.06
C SER A 517 -4.68 12.05 21.71
N SER A 518 -3.99 11.24 20.94
CA SER A 518 -4.40 9.88 20.65
C SER A 518 -3.86 8.85 21.63
N VAL A 519 -3.17 9.30 22.69
CA VAL A 519 -2.58 8.41 23.70
C VAL A 519 -3.66 7.82 24.57
N GLU A 520 -3.85 6.52 24.44
CA GLU A 520 -4.65 5.69 25.32
C GLU A 520 -3.76 4.58 25.87
N PHE A 521 -3.93 4.20 27.13
CA PHE A 521 -3.23 3.04 27.66
C PHE A 521 -4.01 2.31 28.72
N ASP A 522 -3.96 0.99 28.61
CA ASP A 522 -4.47 0.05 29.57
C ASP A 522 -3.33 -0.40 30.51
N THR A 523 -3.55 -0.34 31.79
CA THR A 523 -2.55 -0.75 32.79
C THR A 523 -3.08 -1.85 33.67
N THR A 524 -2.27 -2.89 33.88
CA THR A 524 -2.48 -3.91 34.90
C THR A 524 -1.31 -3.88 35.88
N SER A 525 -1.60 -3.92 37.17
CA SER A 525 -0.59 -3.79 38.22
C SER A 525 -0.79 -4.84 39.32
N VAL A 526 0.32 -5.38 39.81
CA VAL A 526 0.38 -6.22 40.97
C VAL A 526 1.23 -5.55 42.05
N GLN A 527 0.71 -5.46 43.25
CA GLN A 527 1.43 -4.92 44.40
C GLN A 527 1.42 -5.90 45.55
N VAL A 528 2.55 -6.03 46.22
CA VAL A 528 2.69 -6.81 47.46
C VAL A 528 3.39 -5.95 48.50
N GLY A 529 2.94 -6.05 49.76
CA GLY A 529 3.52 -5.26 50.83
C GLY A 529 3.40 -5.89 52.18
N ALA A 530 4.19 -5.39 53.09
CA ALA A 530 4.15 -5.77 54.50
C ALA A 530 4.31 -4.53 55.40
N ASP A 531 3.67 -4.58 56.54
CA ASP A 531 3.73 -3.50 57.55
C ASP A 531 3.73 -4.06 58.97
N ALA A 532 4.13 -3.24 59.87
CA ALA A 532 4.09 -3.51 61.29
C ALA A 532 3.65 -2.30 62.07
N ARG A 533 2.98 -2.51 63.21
CA ARG A 533 2.67 -1.44 64.15
C ARG A 533 3.90 -1.19 65.03
N VAL A 534 4.40 0.01 65.00
CA VAL A 534 5.50 0.49 65.84
C VAL A 534 4.96 1.69 66.67
N GLU A 535 4.68 1.43 67.93
CA GLU A 535 3.97 2.36 68.80
C GLU A 535 2.59 2.73 68.19
N ASP A 536 2.37 4.04 67.92
CA ASP A 536 1.13 4.53 67.32
C ASP A 536 1.15 4.57 65.79
N TRP A 537 2.28 4.21 65.19
CA TRP A 537 2.46 4.24 63.74
C TRP A 537 2.36 2.84 63.11
N ILE A 538 1.77 2.75 61.96
CA ILE A 538 1.86 1.60 61.08
C ILE A 538 2.89 1.94 60.01
N VAL A 539 4.02 1.25 60.00
CA VAL A 539 5.11 1.45 59.04
C VAL A 539 5.26 0.24 58.15
N GLY A 540 5.50 0.49 56.87
CA GLY A 540 5.60 -0.63 55.92
C GLY A 540 6.30 -0.30 54.66
N SER A 541 6.41 -1.32 53.80
CA SER A 541 6.96 -1.20 52.43
C SER A 541 6.13 -2.02 51.46
N ALA A 542 6.20 -1.63 50.22
CA ALA A 542 5.51 -2.31 49.10
C ALA A 542 6.36 -2.36 47.85
N LEU A 543 6.26 -3.45 47.11
CA LEU A 543 6.83 -3.63 45.80
C LEU A 543 5.67 -3.68 44.77
N SER A 544 5.79 -2.99 43.68
CA SER A 544 4.82 -2.95 42.59
C SER A 544 5.46 -3.31 41.28
N TYR A 545 4.72 -4.02 40.44
CA TYR A 545 4.99 -4.23 39.05
C TYR A 545 3.77 -3.80 38.24
N ASN A 546 3.98 -3.01 37.19
CA ASN A 546 2.93 -2.57 36.27
C ASN A 546 3.32 -2.98 34.84
N ASP A 547 2.33 -3.37 34.10
CA ASP A 547 2.36 -3.67 32.68
C ASP A 547 1.31 -2.83 31.99
N SER A 548 1.66 -2.18 30.88
CA SER A 548 0.79 -1.26 30.15
C SER A 548 0.90 -1.49 28.66
N SER A 549 -0.22 -1.59 27.97
CA SER A 549 -0.33 -1.49 26.51
C SER A 549 -0.72 -0.07 26.15
N ILE A 550 -0.08 0.51 25.16
CA ILE A 550 -0.17 1.94 24.83
C ILE A 550 -0.53 2.06 23.35
N ASP A 551 -1.61 2.79 23.06
CA ASP A 551 -2.01 3.15 21.73
C ASP A 551 -1.63 4.61 21.43
N LEU A 552 -1.06 4.86 20.25
CA LEU A 552 -0.67 6.17 19.72
C LEU A 552 -1.44 6.47 18.43
N ALA A 553 -1.39 7.71 17.95
CA ALA A 553 -2.03 8.11 16.68
C ALA A 553 -1.56 7.28 15.48
N ASN A 554 -0.26 6.98 15.41
CA ASN A 554 0.38 6.34 14.26
C ASN A 554 1.19 5.09 14.66
N GLY A 555 0.92 4.51 15.83
CA GLY A 555 1.68 3.38 16.33
C GLY A 555 1.18 2.84 17.65
N ASP A 556 1.98 2.04 18.27
CA ASP A 556 1.70 1.35 19.53
C ASP A 556 2.96 1.27 20.40
N GLY A 557 2.78 0.88 21.65
CA GLY A 557 3.87 0.69 22.60
C GLY A 557 3.50 -0.18 23.77
N ASP A 558 4.54 -0.65 24.45
CA ASP A 558 4.45 -1.40 25.69
C ASP A 558 5.21 -0.69 26.81
N GLY A 559 4.66 -0.70 28.00
CA GLY A 559 5.26 -0.10 29.19
C GLY A 559 5.34 -1.05 30.35
N GLU A 560 6.52 -1.14 30.96
CA GLU A 560 6.75 -1.88 32.19
C GLU A 560 7.26 -0.95 33.27
N SER A 561 6.80 -1.10 34.51
CA SER A 561 7.42 -0.36 35.62
C SER A 561 7.52 -1.19 36.90
N TRP A 562 8.59 -0.93 37.63
CA TRP A 562 8.83 -1.46 38.97
C TRP A 562 8.93 -0.32 39.96
N SER A 563 8.28 -0.47 41.11
CA SER A 563 8.43 0.56 42.14
C SER A 563 8.51 -0.04 43.55
N LEU A 564 9.30 0.63 44.37
CA LEU A 564 9.43 0.39 45.80
C LEU A 564 8.87 1.57 46.58
N ALA A 565 7.95 1.32 47.49
CA ALA A 565 7.38 2.32 48.38
C ALA A 565 7.68 2.01 49.83
N VAL A 566 7.85 3.06 50.67
CA VAL A 566 7.84 3.01 52.10
C VAL A 566 6.75 3.95 52.57
N TYR A 567 6.08 3.60 53.66
CA TYR A 567 4.96 4.36 54.18
C TYR A 567 4.85 4.31 55.69
N ALA A 568 4.23 5.37 56.26
CA ALA A 568 3.92 5.49 57.66
C ALA A 568 2.54 6.12 57.85
N SER A 569 1.64 5.43 58.52
CA SER A 569 0.28 5.90 58.79
C SER A 569 0.04 5.93 60.34
N ARG A 570 -0.65 6.97 60.80
CA ARG A 570 -1.07 7.10 62.22
C ARG A 570 -2.55 7.44 62.27
N PHE A 571 -3.27 6.74 63.10
CA PHE A 571 -4.68 6.98 63.41
C PHE A 571 -4.78 7.43 64.88
N PHE A 572 -5.46 8.56 65.10
CA PHE A 572 -5.65 9.17 66.39
C PHE A 572 -7.03 8.80 66.95
N ASP A 573 -7.15 8.71 68.29
CA ASP A 573 -8.41 8.43 68.98
C ASP A 573 -9.50 9.46 68.65
N SER A 574 -9.12 10.68 68.27
CA SER A 574 -10.03 11.72 67.82
C SER A 574 -10.76 11.42 66.51
N GLY A 575 -10.33 10.42 65.77
CA GLY A 575 -10.78 10.13 64.40
C GLY A 575 -9.89 10.73 63.32
N ALA A 576 -8.90 11.55 63.68
CA ALA A 576 -7.92 12.10 62.74
C ALA A 576 -6.95 10.99 62.27
N PHE A 577 -6.36 11.21 61.10
CA PHE A 577 -5.26 10.38 60.60
C PHE A 577 -4.26 11.21 59.81
N ILE A 578 -3.05 10.68 59.72
CA ILE A 578 -1.99 11.15 58.80
C ILE A 578 -1.39 9.91 58.11
N ASP A 579 -1.14 10.05 56.79
CA ASP A 579 -0.46 9.07 56.00
C ASP A 579 0.67 9.71 55.20
N LEU A 580 1.86 9.11 55.29
CA LEU A 580 3.07 9.56 54.61
C LEU A 580 3.59 8.47 53.72
N THR A 581 3.96 8.77 52.49
CA THR A 581 4.51 7.79 51.54
C THR A 581 5.72 8.38 50.81
N GLY A 582 6.77 7.57 50.69
CA GLY A 582 7.90 7.82 49.82
C GLY A 582 8.01 6.66 48.84
N ARG A 583 8.27 6.97 47.56
CA ARG A 583 8.30 5.98 46.50
C ARG A 583 9.44 6.23 45.52
N TYR A 584 10.06 5.18 45.04
CA TYR A 584 11.02 5.18 43.93
C TYR A 584 10.54 4.22 42.87
N GLY A 585 10.66 4.61 41.58
CA GLY A 585 10.24 3.80 40.43
C GLY A 585 11.27 3.81 39.31
N TYR A 586 11.22 2.73 38.54
CA TYR A 586 11.91 2.55 37.29
C TYR A 586 10.87 2.19 36.22
N LEU A 587 10.76 3.05 35.20
CA LEU A 587 9.78 2.95 34.13
C LEU A 587 10.52 2.68 32.85
N LYS A 588 10.11 1.67 32.12
CA LYS A 588 10.64 1.28 30.82
C LYS A 588 9.51 1.25 29.82
N ASN A 589 9.64 1.97 28.70
CA ASN A 589 8.65 1.99 27.63
C ASN A 589 9.33 1.73 26.31
N GLU A 590 8.68 0.95 25.44
CA GLU A 590 9.03 0.73 24.04
C GLU A 590 7.89 1.20 23.16
N PHE A 591 8.20 1.97 22.12
CA PHE A 591 7.23 2.54 21.20
C PHE A 591 7.65 2.27 19.76
N THR A 592 6.66 2.00 18.92
CA THR A 592 6.82 1.91 17.46
C THR A 592 5.79 2.80 16.80
N SER A 593 6.22 3.75 16.00
CA SER A 593 5.35 4.63 15.23
C SER A 593 5.92 4.77 13.81
N LYS A 594 5.13 4.42 12.78
CA LYS A 594 5.56 4.41 11.37
C LYS A 594 6.89 3.67 11.18
N ASP A 595 7.93 4.39 10.78
CA ASP A 595 9.30 3.91 10.56
C ASP A 595 10.25 4.14 11.74
N MET A 596 9.70 4.48 12.92
CA MET A 596 10.46 4.92 14.08
C MET A 596 10.19 4.05 15.30
N GLY A 597 11.24 3.52 15.91
CA GLY A 597 11.20 2.83 17.20
C GLY A 597 11.95 3.61 18.27
N VAL A 598 11.38 3.74 19.47
CA VAL A 598 11.97 4.46 20.62
C VAL A 598 11.85 3.60 21.88
N LYS A 599 12.91 3.61 22.70
CA LYS A 599 12.92 2.98 24.03
C LYS A 599 13.34 4.02 25.05
N THR A 600 12.57 4.16 26.14
CA THR A 600 12.87 5.06 27.23
C THR A 600 13.00 4.33 28.54
N ASP A 601 13.98 4.76 29.36
CA ASP A 601 14.29 4.23 30.70
C ASP A 601 14.29 5.40 31.69
N ASN A 602 13.19 5.60 32.43
CA ASN A 602 13.04 6.71 33.35
C ASN A 602 13.14 6.26 34.80
N HIS A 603 13.85 7.00 35.63
CA HIS A 603 13.85 6.88 37.07
C HIS A 603 12.93 7.94 37.67
N ALA A 604 12.09 7.55 38.61
CA ALA A 604 11.13 8.44 39.23
C ALA A 604 11.11 8.30 40.75
N PHE A 605 10.79 9.43 41.41
CA PHE A 605 10.66 9.53 42.85
C PHE A 605 9.37 10.26 43.19
N ALA A 606 8.72 9.90 44.30
CA ALA A 606 7.56 10.62 44.78
C ALA A 606 7.50 10.67 46.33
N LEU A 607 6.91 11.73 46.83
CA LEU A 607 6.53 11.90 48.23
C LEU A 607 5.07 12.34 48.32
N SER A 608 4.29 11.74 49.20
CA SER A 608 2.94 12.23 49.50
C SER A 608 2.66 12.31 50.99
N ALA A 609 1.81 13.25 51.35
CA ALA A 609 1.28 13.43 52.68
C ALA A 609 -0.24 13.65 52.60
N GLU A 610 -0.98 12.78 53.30
CA GLU A 610 -2.44 12.87 53.39
C GLU A 610 -2.85 13.05 54.85
N VAL A 611 -3.82 13.90 55.09
CA VAL A 611 -4.47 14.08 56.39
C VAL A 611 -5.98 14.03 56.24
N GLY A 612 -6.65 13.47 57.18
CA GLY A 612 -8.11 13.47 57.20
C GLY A 612 -8.66 13.24 58.63
N HIS A 613 -9.97 13.35 58.73
CA HIS A 613 -10.68 13.17 59.98
C HIS A 613 -12.00 12.44 59.75
N ARG A 614 -12.21 11.34 60.44
CA ARG A 614 -13.45 10.57 60.40
C ARG A 614 -14.42 11.09 61.45
N PHE A 615 -15.57 11.55 60.96
CA PHE A 615 -16.71 11.96 61.81
C PHE A 615 -17.80 10.88 61.75
N GLU A 616 -18.16 10.34 62.87
CA GLU A 616 -19.33 9.45 62.94
C GLU A 616 -20.60 10.29 62.96
N VAL A 617 -21.40 10.22 61.90
CA VAL A 617 -22.63 11.01 61.73
C VAL A 617 -23.90 10.25 62.14
N ALA A 618 -23.82 8.94 62.21
CA ALA A 618 -24.89 8.08 62.76
C ALA A 618 -24.27 6.76 63.22
N LYS A 619 -25.07 5.93 63.89
CA LYS A 619 -24.64 4.59 64.26
C LYS A 619 -24.21 3.81 63.01
N ASN A 620 -22.94 3.51 62.95
CA ASN A 620 -22.26 2.81 61.81
C ASN A 620 -22.14 3.63 60.49
N ALA A 621 -22.39 4.93 60.49
CA ALA A 621 -22.17 5.76 59.29
C ALA A 621 -21.19 6.90 59.59
N TYR A 622 -20.31 7.17 58.65
CA TYR A 622 -19.27 8.17 58.80
C TYR A 622 -19.11 9.03 57.53
N VAL A 623 -18.50 10.20 57.76
CA VAL A 623 -18.01 11.11 56.73
C VAL A 623 -16.57 11.45 57.08
N GLU A 624 -15.67 11.38 56.05
CA GLU A 624 -14.25 11.56 56.27
C GLU A 624 -13.69 12.54 55.22
N PRO A 625 -13.60 13.84 55.50
CA PRO A 625 -12.88 14.80 54.69
C PRO A 625 -11.37 14.48 54.70
N GLN A 626 -10.74 14.65 53.57
CA GLN A 626 -9.33 14.35 53.33
C GLN A 626 -8.67 15.44 52.49
N VAL A 627 -7.40 15.70 52.78
CA VAL A 627 -6.55 16.57 51.97
C VAL A 627 -5.22 15.87 51.78
N GLU A 628 -4.74 15.87 50.54
CA GLU A 628 -3.45 15.26 50.16
C GLU A 628 -2.63 16.23 49.33
N LEU A 629 -1.32 16.19 49.52
CA LEU A 629 -0.35 16.81 48.64
C LEU A 629 0.67 15.75 48.24
N ALA A 630 0.85 15.53 46.93
CA ALA A 630 1.78 14.58 46.37
C ALA A 630 2.74 15.29 45.38
N TYR A 631 4.03 15.16 45.65
CA TYR A 631 5.09 15.66 44.79
C TYR A 631 5.78 14.48 44.11
N GLY A 632 6.01 14.55 42.79
CA GLY A 632 6.75 13.58 41.99
C GLY A 632 7.82 14.23 41.15
N PHE A 633 8.88 13.49 40.90
CA PHE A 633 9.98 13.87 40.03
C PHE A 633 10.30 12.69 39.14
N ILE A 634 10.38 12.91 37.81
CA ILE A 634 10.74 11.94 36.79
C ILE A 634 11.99 12.47 36.11
N LYS A 635 13.07 11.70 36.17
CA LYS A 635 14.31 12.03 35.49
C LYS A 635 14.15 11.77 33.99
N GLY A 636 14.46 12.77 33.18
CA GLY A 636 14.46 12.65 31.73
C GLY A 636 15.47 11.63 31.23
N ASP A 637 15.18 11.02 30.10
CA ASP A 637 16.06 10.07 29.40
C ASP A 637 16.45 10.64 28.03
N ASN A 638 17.70 10.37 27.62
CA ASN A 638 18.22 10.79 26.33
C ASN A 638 18.34 9.56 25.43
N VAL A 639 17.49 9.48 24.44
CA VAL A 639 17.35 8.32 23.57
C VAL A 639 17.64 8.65 22.12
N THR A 640 18.00 7.64 21.34
CA THR A 640 18.09 7.75 19.89
C THR A 640 17.11 6.78 19.26
N ALA A 641 16.20 7.31 18.47
CA ALA A 641 15.22 6.53 17.74
C ALA A 641 15.88 5.71 16.62
N SER A 642 15.19 4.70 16.11
CA SER A 642 15.69 3.79 15.07
C SER A 642 16.01 4.52 13.75
N ASN A 643 15.37 5.64 13.46
CA ASN A 643 15.63 6.52 12.31
C ASN A 643 16.78 7.52 12.52
N GLY A 644 17.47 7.45 13.68
CA GLY A 644 18.63 8.29 14.01
C GLY A 644 18.28 9.62 14.71
N VAL A 645 17.02 9.95 14.90
CA VAL A 645 16.60 11.13 15.65
C VAL A 645 16.96 10.95 17.12
N ARG A 646 17.70 11.92 17.68
CA ARG A 646 18.01 11.97 19.09
C ARG A 646 16.96 12.79 19.82
N VAL A 647 16.37 12.22 20.85
CA VAL A 647 15.40 12.88 21.73
C VAL A 647 16.03 13.07 23.11
N GLU A 648 16.10 14.32 23.55
CA GLU A 648 16.54 14.73 24.87
C GLU A 648 15.29 15.12 25.66
N GLN A 649 14.96 14.36 26.72
CA GLN A 649 13.87 14.67 27.63
C GLN A 649 14.41 15.48 28.81
N ASP A 650 13.75 16.58 29.12
CA ASP A 650 14.01 17.31 30.35
C ASP A 650 13.38 16.59 31.56
N ASP A 651 13.90 16.88 32.76
CA ASP A 651 13.34 16.32 33.98
C ASP A 651 11.94 16.88 34.21
N ALA A 652 10.95 16.01 34.43
CA ALA A 652 9.57 16.41 34.68
C ALA A 652 9.18 16.35 36.16
N GLN A 653 8.30 17.26 36.58
CA GLN A 653 7.82 17.36 37.92
C GLN A 653 6.29 17.38 37.98
N THR A 654 5.73 16.72 38.98
CA THR A 654 4.30 16.72 39.28
C THR A 654 4.08 17.17 40.71
N LEU A 655 3.08 18.01 40.94
CA LEU A 655 2.61 18.42 42.27
C LEU A 655 1.09 18.36 42.27
N THR A 656 0.52 17.29 42.75
CA THR A 656 -0.93 17.12 42.81
C THR A 656 -1.47 17.45 44.21
N GLY A 657 -2.43 18.36 44.29
CA GLY A 657 -3.24 18.62 45.48
C GLY A 657 -4.60 17.94 45.35
N ARG A 658 -5.08 17.26 46.40
CA ARG A 658 -6.39 16.62 46.42
C ARG A 658 -7.19 17.07 47.63
N VAL A 659 -8.44 17.45 47.45
CA VAL A 659 -9.45 17.62 48.49
C VAL A 659 -10.55 16.58 48.23
N GLY A 660 -10.77 15.68 49.17
CA GLY A 660 -11.67 14.56 49.05
C GLY A 660 -12.66 14.41 50.20
N LEU A 661 -13.73 13.71 49.91
CA LEU A 661 -14.73 13.29 50.89
C LEU A 661 -15.02 11.80 50.69
N ARG A 662 -14.78 11.05 51.76
CA ARG A 662 -15.20 9.65 51.82
C ARG A 662 -16.40 9.55 52.76
N PHE A 663 -17.43 8.85 52.36
CA PHE A 663 -18.61 8.63 53.17
C PHE A 663 -18.97 7.15 53.10
N GLY A 664 -19.29 6.54 54.25
CA GLY A 664 -19.49 5.12 54.30
C GLY A 664 -20.28 4.64 55.50
N ALA A 665 -20.49 3.35 55.54
CA ALA A 665 -21.14 2.66 56.65
C ALA A 665 -20.39 1.39 56.97
N ASP A 666 -20.19 1.20 58.31
CA ASP A 666 -19.63 -0.05 58.83
C ASP A 666 -20.70 -1.11 58.95
N CYS A 667 -20.35 -2.32 58.55
CA CYS A 667 -21.22 -3.46 58.65
C CYS A 667 -21.31 -3.91 60.12
N PRO A 668 -22.48 -4.41 60.59
CA PRO A 668 -22.62 -4.93 61.95
C PRO A 668 -21.58 -6.00 62.27
N ASN A 669 -21.12 -6.00 63.52
CA ASN A 669 -20.15 -6.98 64.08
C ASN A 669 -18.78 -6.95 63.36
N ASP A 670 -18.32 -5.74 62.98
CA ASP A 670 -17.02 -5.52 62.34
C ASP A 670 -16.75 -6.35 61.07
N ARG A 671 -17.84 -6.72 60.36
CA ARG A 671 -17.73 -7.55 59.17
C ARG A 671 -17.15 -6.83 57.95
N GLY A 672 -16.99 -5.51 58.01
CA GLY A 672 -16.44 -4.71 56.94
C GLY A 672 -17.06 -3.32 56.85
N THR A 673 -16.76 -2.62 55.76
CA THR A 673 -17.28 -1.27 55.46
C THR A 673 -17.61 -1.18 53.99
N VAL A 674 -18.62 -0.37 53.65
CA VAL A 674 -18.92 0.04 52.29
C VAL A 674 -18.81 1.57 52.22
N TYR A 675 -18.27 2.14 51.16
CA TYR A 675 -18.07 3.56 51.07
C TYR A 675 -18.18 4.08 49.64
N GLY A 676 -18.49 5.36 49.51
CA GLY A 676 -18.34 6.16 48.33
C GLY A 676 -17.27 7.21 48.56
N LEU A 677 -16.64 7.66 47.50
CA LEU A 677 -15.64 8.71 47.52
C LEU A 677 -15.90 9.68 46.38
N VAL A 678 -15.57 10.95 46.64
CA VAL A 678 -15.52 12.03 45.68
C VAL A 678 -14.37 12.96 46.03
N SER A 679 -13.58 13.35 45.06
CA SER A 679 -12.50 14.31 45.25
C SER A 679 -12.33 15.26 44.09
N TYR A 680 -11.82 16.43 44.37
CA TYR A 680 -11.29 17.34 43.37
C TYR A 680 -9.78 17.33 43.51
N ASN A 681 -9.11 17.11 42.38
CA ASN A 681 -7.66 17.07 42.29
C ASN A 681 -7.20 18.20 41.38
N TYR A 682 -6.00 18.72 41.63
CA TYR A 682 -5.39 19.72 40.79
C TYR A 682 -3.90 19.48 40.66
N GLU A 683 -3.42 19.40 39.38
CA GLU A 683 -2.01 19.35 39.05
C GLU A 683 -1.47 20.78 38.94
N PHE A 684 -0.49 21.13 39.76
CA PHE A 684 0.14 22.46 39.78
C PHE A 684 1.38 22.56 38.91
N LEU A 685 2.02 21.44 38.63
CA LEU A 685 3.16 21.26 37.75
C LEU A 685 2.75 20.20 36.74
N GLY A 686 3.15 20.28 35.53
CA GLY A 686 2.68 19.31 34.52
C GLY A 686 3.36 19.53 33.18
N ASP A 687 4.36 20.43 33.22
CA ASP A 687 5.10 20.75 32.01
C ASP A 687 6.11 19.65 31.70
N ILE A 688 6.06 19.19 30.45
CA ILE A 688 6.93 18.17 29.90
C ILE A 688 7.61 18.79 28.71
N GLU A 689 8.92 18.89 28.75
CA GLU A 689 9.73 19.46 27.69
C GLU A 689 10.70 18.41 27.14
N SER A 690 10.88 18.44 25.83
CA SER A 690 11.86 17.59 25.14
C SER A 690 12.35 18.25 23.86
N ARG A 691 13.48 17.77 23.34
CA ARG A 691 14.09 18.25 22.10
C ARG A 691 14.42 17.08 21.21
N ALA A 692 13.89 17.09 19.99
CA ALA A 692 14.31 16.18 18.93
C ALA A 692 15.40 16.84 18.10
N SER A 693 16.42 16.07 17.67
CA SER A 693 17.50 16.56 16.82
C SER A 693 18.02 15.49 15.87
N LEU A 694 18.39 15.91 14.65
CA LEU A 694 19.06 15.08 13.65
C LEU A 694 20.05 15.95 12.87
N GLY A 695 21.35 15.64 12.96
CA GLY A 695 22.40 16.48 12.39
C GLY A 695 22.41 17.87 13.02
N ASP A 696 22.26 18.91 12.21
CA ASP A 696 22.16 20.31 12.59
C ASP A 696 20.73 20.80 12.83
N LYS A 697 19.72 19.97 12.60
CA LYS A 697 18.31 20.25 12.79
C LYS A 697 17.85 19.93 14.20
N SER A 698 16.96 20.74 14.75
CA SER A 698 16.33 20.44 16.03
C SER A 698 14.96 21.11 16.17
N ALA A 699 14.05 20.42 16.83
CA ALA A 699 12.74 20.93 17.20
C ALA A 699 12.53 20.76 18.72
N ARG A 700 11.88 21.75 19.36
CA ARG A 700 11.46 21.70 20.75
C ARG A 700 10.01 21.25 20.80
N MET A 701 9.72 20.33 21.70
CA MET A 701 8.40 19.79 21.95
C MET A 701 8.02 20.09 23.40
N GLU A 702 6.84 20.64 23.59
CA GLU A 702 6.32 21.02 24.91
C GLU A 702 4.90 20.48 25.06
N ARG A 703 4.59 19.96 26.24
CA ARG A 703 3.25 19.56 26.62
C ARG A 703 2.99 19.94 28.06
N SER A 704 1.84 20.52 28.36
CA SER A 704 1.36 20.74 29.70
C SER A 704 0.19 19.79 30.02
N LEU A 705 0.27 19.13 31.18
CA LEU A 705 -0.77 18.27 31.72
C LEU A 705 -1.20 18.79 33.11
N ASP A 706 -1.19 20.12 33.30
CA ASP A 706 -1.67 20.79 34.49
C ASP A 706 -3.20 20.88 34.51
N GLY A 707 -3.75 21.31 35.65
CA GLY A 707 -5.20 21.53 35.74
C GLY A 707 -5.94 20.59 36.67
N GLY A 708 -7.26 20.72 36.70
CA GLY A 708 -8.11 20.09 37.69
C GLY A 708 -9.04 19.03 37.13
N TRP A 709 -9.29 17.98 37.92
CA TRP A 709 -10.25 16.91 37.59
C TRP A 709 -10.99 16.41 38.82
N PHE A 710 -12.15 15.81 38.61
CA PHE A 710 -12.91 15.10 39.61
C PHE A 710 -12.62 13.62 39.59
N SER A 711 -12.49 12.99 40.77
CA SER A 711 -12.49 11.54 40.95
C SER A 711 -13.68 11.13 41.79
N TYR A 712 -14.34 10.05 41.41
CA TYR A 712 -15.47 9.50 42.15
C TYR A 712 -15.51 7.98 42.02
N GLY A 713 -15.90 7.32 43.11
CA GLY A 713 -15.87 5.87 43.12
C GLY A 713 -16.65 5.26 44.31
N ILE A 714 -16.69 3.96 44.28
CA ILE A 714 -17.28 3.13 45.37
C ILE A 714 -16.29 2.06 45.75
N GLY A 715 -16.29 1.68 47.05
CA GLY A 715 -15.45 0.63 47.54
C GLY A 715 -16.09 -0.13 48.66
N ALA A 716 -15.54 -1.29 48.93
CA ALA A 716 -15.94 -2.13 50.04
C ALA A 716 -14.74 -2.90 50.64
N GLN A 717 -14.80 -3.13 51.93
CA GLN A 717 -13.91 -4.03 52.65
C GLN A 717 -14.73 -5.06 53.38
N ALA A 718 -14.31 -6.31 53.34
CA ALA A 718 -14.91 -7.42 54.06
C ALA A 718 -13.85 -8.05 55.00
N ASN A 719 -14.16 -8.15 56.29
CA ASN A 719 -13.36 -8.87 57.27
C ASN A 719 -13.81 -10.33 57.28
N ILE A 720 -13.05 -11.20 56.54
CA ILE A 720 -13.35 -12.60 56.37
C ILE A 720 -13.12 -13.37 57.69
N SER A 721 -12.13 -12.96 58.45
CA SER A 721 -11.81 -13.47 59.79
C SER A 721 -11.14 -12.36 60.60
N LYS A 722 -10.72 -12.63 61.83
CA LYS A 722 -9.95 -11.68 62.63
C LYS A 722 -8.58 -11.32 62.03
N THR A 723 -8.06 -12.19 61.16
CA THR A 723 -6.73 -12.02 60.56
C THR A 723 -6.76 -11.81 59.08
N TRP A 724 -7.88 -12.05 58.38
CA TRP A 724 -8.01 -11.90 56.96
C TRP A 724 -9.07 -10.85 56.58
N SER A 725 -8.70 -9.92 55.73
CA SER A 725 -9.63 -9.00 55.07
C SER A 725 -9.41 -8.97 53.57
N ALA A 726 -10.48 -8.69 52.84
CA ALA A 726 -10.45 -8.44 51.40
C ALA A 726 -11.08 -7.07 51.17
N TYR A 727 -10.60 -6.36 50.14
CA TYR A 727 -11.13 -5.06 49.79
C TYR A 727 -11.13 -4.86 48.26
N GLY A 728 -12.01 -4.00 47.81
CA GLY A 728 -12.11 -3.65 46.37
C GLY A 728 -12.67 -2.27 46.18
N GLU A 729 -12.31 -1.64 45.09
CA GLU A 729 -12.72 -0.27 44.73
C GLU A 729 -12.88 -0.14 43.20
N LEU A 730 -13.89 0.60 42.78
CA LEU A 730 -14.11 1.05 41.41
C LEU A 730 -14.11 2.58 41.41
N GLU A 731 -13.38 3.17 40.49
CA GLU A 731 -13.22 4.61 40.39
C GLU A 731 -13.29 5.05 38.92
N ARG A 732 -13.70 6.30 38.74
CA ARG A 732 -13.64 7.02 37.48
C ARG A 732 -13.15 8.45 37.75
N THR A 733 -12.39 9.01 36.77
CA THR A 733 -12.06 10.42 36.77
C THR A 733 -12.78 11.14 35.61
N SER A 734 -12.98 12.44 35.76
CA SER A 734 -13.66 13.25 34.75
C SER A 734 -13.16 14.70 34.82
N GLY A 735 -12.91 15.30 33.66
CA GLY A 735 -12.29 16.61 33.53
C GLY A 735 -10.77 16.56 33.69
N GLY A 736 -10.06 17.52 33.16
CA GLY A 736 -8.59 17.54 33.09
C GLY A 736 -8.05 16.90 31.81
N ASP A 737 -6.72 16.97 31.66
CA ASP A 737 -6.04 16.55 30.45
C ASP A 737 -5.74 15.04 30.43
N VAL A 738 -5.90 14.36 31.55
CA VAL A 738 -5.84 12.91 31.66
C VAL A 738 -7.09 12.37 32.35
N GLU A 739 -7.85 11.57 31.64
CA GLU A 739 -9.03 10.91 32.15
C GLU A 739 -8.79 9.42 32.36
N ASN A 740 -9.36 8.87 33.43
CA ASN A 740 -9.46 7.44 33.66
C ASN A 740 -10.92 7.04 33.56
N PRO A 741 -11.40 6.54 32.40
CA PRO A 741 -12.81 6.13 32.22
C PRO A 741 -13.26 5.08 33.20
N TRP A 742 -12.37 4.22 33.58
CA TRP A 742 -12.57 3.19 34.62
C TRP A 742 -11.23 2.79 35.24
N ARG A 743 -11.29 2.46 36.52
CA ARG A 743 -10.19 1.94 37.31
C ARG A 743 -10.75 1.03 38.37
N TRP A 744 -10.14 -0.12 38.57
CA TRP A 744 -10.53 -1.07 39.59
C TRP A 744 -9.33 -1.56 40.38
N SER A 745 -9.57 -1.95 41.61
CA SER A 745 -8.57 -2.64 42.46
C SER A 745 -9.24 -3.67 43.35
N VAL A 746 -8.54 -4.79 43.55
CA VAL A 746 -8.94 -5.82 44.50
C VAL A 746 -7.71 -6.27 45.26
N GLY A 747 -7.84 -6.38 46.58
CA GLY A 747 -6.72 -6.78 47.44
C GLY A 747 -7.17 -7.63 48.61
N VAL A 748 -6.18 -8.30 49.18
CA VAL A 748 -6.32 -9.12 50.40
C VAL A 748 -5.22 -8.71 51.39
N ARG A 749 -5.54 -8.80 52.69
CA ARG A 749 -4.61 -8.54 53.77
C ARG A 749 -4.69 -9.66 54.79
N HIS A 750 -3.54 -10.05 55.33
CA HIS A 750 -3.40 -10.98 56.45
C HIS A 750 -2.60 -10.33 57.58
N VAL A 751 -3.08 -10.45 58.82
CA VAL A 751 -2.39 -10.03 60.02
C VAL A 751 -1.95 -11.27 60.81
N PHE A 752 -0.66 -11.34 61.14
CA PHE A 752 -0.04 -12.52 61.79
C PHE A 752 -0.11 -12.42 63.30
#